data_9afac2ed05d39687686ccc3daee73c6b
#
_entry.id   9afac2ed05d39687686ccc3daee73c6b
#
_cell.length_a   1.000
_cell.length_b   1.000
_cell.length_c   1.000
_cell.angle_alpha   90.00
_cell.angle_beta   90.00
_cell.angle_gamma   90.00
#
_symmetry.space_group_name_H-M   'P 1'
#
loop_
_entity.id
_entity.type
_entity.pdbx_description
1 polymer ?
#
loop_
_entity_poly.entity_id
_entity_poly.type
_entity_poly.pdbx_seq_one_letter_code
_entity_poly.pdbx_strand_id
1 'polypeptide(L)'
;MDYSKVLSQQFQIKEEYAKNIISLLDDGNTIPFIARYRKEMHGSMDDQLIREFSEKLEYLRSLDKRREEIRTLIDGQEKLTDEISLALDKAETLSELEDIYRPYRPKRKTRASVAKEKGLEPLAEIILKQESKCDPVAVAEEYVDEEKGVANVEDALQGAMDIIAETVSDNAEIRKRIRNLANVNGVISSVAVDAEKDSVYRQYYDYKEPVKKIADHRLLAVNRGEKEGFLKVSVEMDTERPLNSIAKVMITNPACACADIVKTACEDAYTRLIFPSIEREIRNDLTENACENSMKVFGVNLRQLLMQPPVKGKTVLGLDPGYRTGCKVAVVDGTGKVLDTAVIYPTHSEVKVKESKQKLLQLIKKHNVDIISIGNGTASKETEMFAADAIKEADHPVYYMVVSEAGASVYSASKLAAKELPQLDLTLRSAVSIARRLQDPLAELVKIEPKAIGVGQYQHDMPQKRLGETLDGVVEGCVNSVGADLNTASPALLSRISGLNSTVCNNIVAYREENGAFTSRAELKKVPKLGPKAFEQCAGFLRVPESKNPLDNTGVHPESYKSAKELLALLDYSDKEIKEGKFTDLTNRVAAKGTKSLADTLKIGLPTLDDIVKELSKPGRDPRDELPAPMLRSDILDIKDLKPDMVLKGTVRNVIDFGAFIDIGVHQDGLVHISQICDKYIKHPSEVLKVGDVVDVKIISVDPEKNRISLTMRF
;
A
#
# COMPACT_ATOMS: atom_id res chain seq x y z
N MET A 1 10.89 22.28 -15.57
CA MET A 1 9.41 22.12 -15.59
C MET A 1 8.79 22.91 -14.44
N ASP A 2 7.60 23.49 -14.61
CA ASP A 2 6.85 24.10 -13.48
C ASP A 2 6.03 23.03 -12.77
N TYR A 3 6.60 22.48 -11.71
CA TYR A 3 5.96 21.39 -10.93
C TYR A 3 4.62 21.81 -10.32
N SER A 4 4.51 23.08 -9.88
CA SER A 4 3.29 23.55 -9.23
C SER A 4 2.10 23.57 -10.18
N LYS A 5 2.33 23.95 -11.42
CA LYS A 5 1.32 23.98 -12.48
C LYS A 5 0.89 22.57 -12.87
N VAL A 6 1.86 21.65 -13.07
CA VAL A 6 1.57 20.25 -13.44
C VAL A 6 0.80 19.54 -12.34
N LEU A 7 1.26 19.67 -11.09
CA LEU A 7 0.63 19.00 -9.94
C LEU A 7 -0.73 19.60 -9.62
N SER A 8 -0.92 20.91 -9.74
CA SER A 8 -2.22 21.54 -9.52
C SER A 8 -3.30 21.03 -10.48
N GLN A 9 -2.94 20.80 -11.74
CA GLN A 9 -3.85 20.23 -12.73
C GLN A 9 -4.15 18.76 -12.44
N GLN A 10 -3.14 17.97 -12.11
CA GLN A 10 -3.29 16.54 -11.84
C GLN A 10 -4.14 16.27 -10.59
N PHE A 11 -3.92 17.02 -9.51
CA PHE A 11 -4.63 16.87 -8.24
C PHE A 11 -5.89 17.75 -8.16
N GLN A 12 -6.21 18.52 -9.20
CA GLN A 12 -7.37 19.41 -9.27
C GLN A 12 -7.44 20.40 -8.09
N ILE A 13 -6.29 20.95 -7.71
CA ILE A 13 -6.14 21.93 -6.64
C ILE A 13 -5.68 23.28 -7.20
N LYS A 14 -5.77 24.33 -6.39
CA LYS A 14 -5.23 25.64 -6.76
C LYS A 14 -3.70 25.57 -6.86
N GLU A 15 -3.12 26.26 -7.83
CA GLU A 15 -1.65 26.32 -8.01
C GLU A 15 -0.92 26.86 -6.77
N GLU A 16 -1.53 27.80 -6.03
CA GLU A 16 -1.03 28.28 -4.76
C GLU A 16 -0.88 27.14 -3.72
N TYR A 17 -1.85 26.23 -3.63
CA TYR A 17 -1.77 25.09 -2.73
C TYR A 17 -0.66 24.12 -3.15
N ALA A 18 -0.48 23.89 -4.45
CA ALA A 18 0.62 23.08 -4.94
C ALA A 18 1.98 23.68 -4.58
N LYS A 19 2.17 25.00 -4.75
CA LYS A 19 3.39 25.73 -4.35
C LYS A 19 3.64 25.60 -2.85
N ASN A 20 2.63 25.77 -2.03
CA ASN A 20 2.74 25.67 -0.58
C ASN A 20 3.14 24.26 -0.14
N ILE A 21 2.53 23.20 -0.72
CA ILE A 21 2.87 21.81 -0.39
C ILE A 21 4.32 21.53 -0.76
N ILE A 22 4.77 21.95 -1.95
CA ILE A 22 6.16 21.79 -2.39
C ILE A 22 7.11 22.47 -1.39
N SER A 23 6.84 23.73 -1.02
CA SER A 23 7.64 24.45 -0.04
C SER A 23 7.69 23.74 1.32
N LEU A 24 6.56 23.30 1.82
CA LEU A 24 6.49 22.59 3.11
C LEU A 24 7.28 21.26 3.09
N LEU A 25 7.23 20.52 1.98
CA LEU A 25 8.01 19.29 1.80
C LEU A 25 9.51 19.59 1.71
N ASP A 26 9.89 20.61 0.97
CA ASP A 26 11.29 21.03 0.81
C ASP A 26 11.87 21.57 2.12
N ASP A 27 11.06 22.21 2.95
CA ASP A 27 11.41 22.59 4.33
C ASP A 27 11.56 21.37 5.25
N GLY A 28 11.27 20.14 4.77
CA GLY A 28 11.41 18.89 5.51
C GLY A 28 10.34 18.71 6.58
N ASN A 29 9.14 19.25 6.36
CA ASN A 29 7.98 18.91 7.18
C ASN A 29 7.47 17.52 6.84
N THR A 30 7.02 16.79 7.85
CA THR A 30 6.44 15.45 7.68
C THR A 30 5.03 15.53 7.13
N ILE A 31 4.62 14.51 6.37
CA ILE A 31 3.28 14.45 5.77
C ILE A 31 2.16 14.53 6.82
N PRO A 32 2.20 13.78 7.96
CA PRO A 32 1.17 13.91 8.98
C PRO A 32 1.06 15.30 9.58
N PHE A 33 2.20 15.99 9.78
CA PHE A 33 2.21 17.36 10.26
C PHE A 33 1.57 18.33 9.27
N ILE A 34 1.93 18.23 7.98
CA ILE A 34 1.32 19.05 6.92
C ILE A 34 -0.19 18.82 6.90
N ALA A 35 -0.61 17.57 6.78
CA ALA A 35 -2.02 17.19 6.69
C ALA A 35 -2.86 17.68 7.86
N ARG A 36 -2.30 17.64 9.08
CA ARG A 36 -3.03 17.99 10.30
C ARG A 36 -2.98 19.47 10.64
N TYR A 37 -1.81 20.11 10.53
CA TYR A 37 -1.56 21.44 11.09
C TYR A 37 -1.31 22.55 10.07
N ARG A 38 -1.34 22.24 8.77
CA ARG A 38 -1.16 23.23 7.68
C ARG A 38 -2.30 23.22 6.66
N LYS A 39 -3.51 22.84 7.09
CA LYS A 39 -4.71 22.66 6.23
C LYS A 39 -5.03 23.84 5.35
N GLU A 40 -4.82 25.05 5.82
CA GLU A 40 -5.07 26.29 5.07
C GLU A 40 -4.14 26.42 3.87
N MET A 41 -2.92 25.87 3.98
CA MET A 41 -1.90 25.97 2.95
C MET A 41 -2.10 24.99 1.81
N HIS A 42 -2.89 23.91 2.02
CA HIS A 42 -3.07 22.83 1.02
C HIS A 42 -4.53 22.51 0.72
N GLY A 43 -5.50 23.34 1.19
CA GLY A 43 -6.91 23.15 0.89
C GLY A 43 -7.55 21.92 1.54
N SER A 44 -7.08 21.52 2.73
CA SER A 44 -7.58 20.38 3.53
C SER A 44 -7.44 19.02 2.86
N MET A 45 -6.41 18.80 2.05
CA MET A 45 -6.04 17.47 1.56
C MET A 45 -5.71 16.55 2.74
N ASP A 46 -6.08 15.28 2.63
CA ASP A 46 -5.72 14.28 3.62
C ASP A 46 -4.26 13.81 3.49
N ASP A 47 -3.80 13.03 4.44
CA ASP A 47 -2.41 12.53 4.50
C ASP A 47 -2.06 11.62 3.31
N GLN A 48 -3.01 10.86 2.79
CA GLN A 48 -2.81 9.98 1.65
C GLN A 48 -2.63 10.79 0.36
N LEU A 49 -3.48 11.79 0.12
CA LEU A 49 -3.37 12.66 -1.05
C LEU A 49 -2.06 13.48 -1.03
N ILE A 50 -1.63 13.95 0.14
CA ILE A 50 -0.34 14.67 0.26
C ILE A 50 0.83 13.71 0.00
N ARG A 51 0.72 12.44 0.39
CA ARG A 51 1.71 11.41 0.10
C ARG A 51 1.79 11.13 -1.41
N GLU A 52 0.65 10.92 -2.06
CA GLU A 52 0.59 10.76 -3.53
C GLU A 52 1.15 11.99 -4.26
N PHE A 53 0.87 13.18 -3.76
CA PHE A 53 1.45 14.42 -4.28
C PHE A 53 2.98 14.45 -4.14
N SER A 54 3.50 14.09 -2.99
CA SER A 54 4.95 14.02 -2.73
C SER A 54 5.64 13.01 -3.66
N GLU A 55 5.08 11.83 -3.81
CA GLU A 55 5.60 10.79 -4.71
C GLU A 55 5.60 11.25 -6.17
N LYS A 56 4.53 11.92 -6.60
CA LYS A 56 4.48 12.48 -7.96
C LYS A 56 5.48 13.60 -8.17
N LEU A 57 5.69 14.44 -7.16
CA LEU A 57 6.73 15.48 -7.21
C LEU A 57 8.13 14.88 -7.36
N GLU A 58 8.44 13.81 -6.60
CA GLU A 58 9.72 13.10 -6.72
C GLU A 58 9.89 12.47 -8.10
N TYR A 59 8.82 11.88 -8.64
CA TYR A 59 8.83 11.35 -10.02
C TYR A 59 9.14 12.45 -11.05
N LEU A 60 8.47 13.60 -10.96
CA LEU A 60 8.70 14.72 -11.89
C LEU A 60 10.12 15.29 -11.78
N ARG A 61 10.64 15.37 -10.56
CA ARG A 61 12.05 15.78 -10.32
C ARG A 61 13.03 14.78 -10.92
N SER A 62 12.77 13.50 -10.79
CA SER A 62 13.58 12.43 -11.38
C SER A 62 13.52 12.47 -12.89
N LEU A 63 12.35 12.73 -13.46
CA LEU A 63 12.15 12.89 -14.90
C LEU A 63 12.94 14.09 -15.45
N ASP A 64 12.89 15.25 -14.78
CA ASP A 64 13.65 16.43 -15.17
C ASP A 64 15.15 16.21 -15.06
N LYS A 65 15.60 15.58 -14.00
CA LYS A 65 17.00 15.20 -13.83
C LYS A 65 17.45 14.30 -14.98
N ARG A 66 16.66 13.29 -15.34
CA ARG A 66 16.97 12.39 -16.45
C ARG A 66 16.98 13.11 -17.79
N ARG A 67 16.07 14.05 -18.01
CA ARG A 67 16.04 14.92 -19.21
C ARG A 67 17.34 15.69 -19.38
N GLU A 68 17.83 16.33 -18.33
CA GLU A 68 19.08 17.08 -18.36
C GLU A 68 20.32 16.18 -18.52
N GLU A 69 20.33 15.00 -17.91
CA GLU A 69 21.37 14.00 -18.15
C GLU A 69 21.43 13.59 -19.63
N ILE A 70 20.27 13.28 -20.25
CA ILE A 70 20.18 12.91 -21.66
C ILE A 70 20.63 14.07 -22.55
N ARG A 71 20.18 15.31 -22.25
CA ARG A 71 20.60 16.51 -22.97
C ARG A 71 22.12 16.64 -22.97
N THR A 72 22.74 16.55 -21.82
CA THR A 72 24.20 16.62 -21.65
C THR A 72 24.92 15.49 -22.42
N LEU A 73 24.38 14.28 -22.42
CA LEU A 73 24.97 13.13 -23.11
C LEU A 73 24.90 13.27 -24.63
N ILE A 74 23.85 13.85 -25.18
CA ILE A 74 23.70 14.11 -26.64
C ILE A 74 24.57 15.31 -27.06
N ASP A 75 24.60 16.36 -26.24
CA ASP A 75 25.44 17.55 -26.49
C ASP A 75 26.93 17.20 -26.48
N GLY A 76 27.37 16.35 -25.55
CA GLY A 76 28.73 15.82 -25.49
C GLY A 76 29.15 14.99 -26.70
N GLN A 77 28.19 14.57 -27.55
CA GLN A 77 28.42 13.92 -28.83
C GLN A 77 28.33 14.91 -30.02
N GLU A 78 28.17 16.23 -29.77
CA GLU A 78 27.95 17.28 -30.78
C GLU A 78 26.76 17.01 -31.69
N LYS A 79 25.72 16.31 -31.17
CA LYS A 79 24.52 15.88 -31.92
C LYS A 79 23.23 16.54 -31.43
N LEU A 80 23.29 17.44 -30.45
CA LEU A 80 22.12 18.13 -29.93
C LEU A 80 21.66 19.20 -30.91
N THR A 81 20.49 18.99 -31.52
CA THR A 81 19.80 19.95 -32.37
C THR A 81 18.66 20.64 -31.65
N ASP A 82 18.15 21.76 -32.18
CA ASP A 82 16.97 22.44 -31.65
C ASP A 82 15.73 21.53 -31.65
N GLU A 83 15.60 20.68 -32.66
CA GLU A 83 14.49 19.71 -32.74
C GLU A 83 14.54 18.66 -31.63
N ILE A 84 15.75 18.13 -31.37
CA ILE A 84 15.95 17.14 -30.26
C ILE A 84 15.72 17.82 -28.92
N SER A 85 16.22 19.04 -28.74
CA SER A 85 16.01 19.81 -27.51
C SER A 85 14.52 20.04 -27.26
N LEU A 86 13.76 20.42 -28.30
CA LEU A 86 12.32 20.60 -28.21
C LEU A 86 11.57 19.28 -27.96
N ALA A 87 12.03 18.18 -28.56
CA ALA A 87 11.45 16.85 -28.29
C ALA A 87 11.66 16.40 -26.83
N LEU A 88 12.87 16.63 -26.30
CA LEU A 88 13.17 16.36 -24.87
C LEU A 88 12.29 17.18 -23.94
N ASP A 89 12.07 18.48 -24.25
CA ASP A 89 11.23 19.36 -23.45
C ASP A 89 9.74 18.94 -23.45
N LYS A 90 9.27 18.36 -24.55
CA LYS A 90 7.89 17.88 -24.72
C LYS A 90 7.64 16.49 -24.13
N ALA A 91 8.69 15.73 -23.85
CA ALA A 91 8.55 14.37 -23.32
C ALA A 91 7.95 14.41 -21.92
N GLU A 92 6.86 13.67 -21.72
CA GLU A 92 6.09 13.61 -20.46
C GLU A 92 6.40 12.36 -19.62
N THR A 93 7.04 11.37 -20.25
CA THR A 93 7.36 10.09 -19.62
C THR A 93 8.82 9.71 -19.79
N LEU A 94 9.29 8.85 -18.87
CA LEU A 94 10.65 8.31 -18.95
C LEU A 94 10.86 7.50 -20.25
N SER A 95 9.85 6.75 -20.69
CA SER A 95 9.90 5.96 -21.93
C SER A 95 10.10 6.86 -23.15
N GLU A 96 9.42 8.01 -23.21
CA GLU A 96 9.61 8.98 -24.29
C GLU A 96 11.01 9.58 -24.29
N LEU A 97 11.56 9.90 -23.12
CA LEU A 97 12.95 10.39 -23.00
C LEU A 97 13.96 9.34 -23.45
N GLU A 98 13.77 8.08 -23.04
CA GLU A 98 14.68 6.98 -23.42
C GLU A 98 14.57 6.65 -24.92
N ASP A 99 13.39 6.78 -25.54
CA ASP A 99 13.23 6.61 -26.98
C ASP A 99 13.95 7.70 -27.79
N ILE A 100 13.93 8.97 -27.31
CA ILE A 100 14.69 10.08 -27.94
C ILE A 100 16.19 9.84 -27.77
N TYR A 101 16.64 9.35 -26.63
CA TYR A 101 18.05 9.07 -26.34
C TYR A 101 18.60 7.84 -27.07
N ARG A 102 17.73 6.90 -27.46
CA ARG A 102 18.11 5.58 -27.98
C ARG A 102 19.11 5.59 -29.13
N PRO A 103 18.99 6.46 -30.16
CA PRO A 103 19.97 6.57 -31.25
C PRO A 103 21.37 6.97 -30.80
N TYR A 104 21.48 7.70 -29.67
CA TYR A 104 22.71 8.28 -29.13
C TYR A 104 23.35 7.43 -28.04
N ARG A 105 22.62 6.39 -27.58
CA ARG A 105 23.09 5.51 -26.51
C ARG A 105 24.23 4.62 -26.97
N PRO A 106 25.34 4.52 -26.24
CA PRO A 106 26.40 3.56 -26.55
C PRO A 106 25.85 2.13 -26.66
N LYS A 107 26.01 1.53 -27.82
CA LYS A 107 25.51 0.18 -28.12
C LYS A 107 26.61 -0.84 -27.94
N ARG A 108 26.27 -2.04 -27.46
CA ARG A 108 27.14 -3.20 -27.56
C ARG A 108 27.22 -3.65 -29.04
N LYS A 109 28.16 -4.55 -29.35
CA LYS A 109 28.31 -5.12 -30.70
C LYS A 109 26.96 -5.71 -31.20
N THR A 110 26.35 -5.03 -32.20
CA THR A 110 25.08 -5.40 -32.85
C THR A 110 25.37 -5.87 -34.27
N ARG A 111 24.38 -6.52 -34.94
CA ARG A 111 24.51 -6.84 -36.37
C ARG A 111 24.76 -5.58 -37.19
N ALA A 112 24.03 -4.53 -36.90
CA ALA A 112 24.21 -3.22 -37.58
C ALA A 112 25.57 -2.61 -37.33
N SER A 113 26.11 -2.65 -36.09
CA SER A 113 27.45 -2.11 -35.81
C SER A 113 28.53 -2.91 -36.55
N VAL A 114 28.39 -4.22 -36.64
CA VAL A 114 29.30 -5.07 -37.43
C VAL A 114 29.20 -4.74 -38.92
N ALA A 115 27.99 -4.52 -39.45
CA ALA A 115 27.81 -4.10 -40.83
C ALA A 115 28.41 -2.72 -41.11
N LYS A 116 28.32 -1.77 -40.17
CA LYS A 116 28.98 -0.44 -40.24
C LYS A 116 30.51 -0.56 -40.24
N GLU A 117 31.08 -1.44 -39.38
CA GLU A 117 32.51 -1.72 -39.36
C GLU A 117 33.02 -2.30 -40.72
N LYS A 118 32.17 -3.05 -41.45
CA LYS A 118 32.39 -3.52 -42.80
C LYS A 118 32.26 -2.47 -43.90
N GLY A 119 31.84 -1.25 -43.54
CA GLY A 119 31.68 -0.14 -44.50
C GLY A 119 30.37 -0.10 -45.26
N LEU A 120 29.31 -0.79 -44.76
CA LEU A 120 28.02 -0.93 -45.45
C LEU A 120 27.00 0.22 -45.12
N GLU A 121 27.39 1.20 -44.31
CA GLU A 121 26.52 2.33 -43.94
C GLU A 121 26.10 3.18 -45.16
N PRO A 122 27.00 3.55 -46.11
CA PRO A 122 26.59 4.30 -47.31
C PRO A 122 25.60 3.51 -48.20
N LEU A 123 25.73 2.17 -48.31
CA LEU A 123 24.79 1.34 -49.02
C LEU A 123 23.39 1.40 -48.37
N ALA A 124 23.32 1.31 -47.05
CA ALA A 124 22.06 1.45 -46.35
C ALA A 124 21.39 2.82 -46.56
N GLU A 125 22.19 3.90 -46.60
CA GLU A 125 21.71 5.27 -46.85
C GLU A 125 21.15 5.40 -48.30
N ILE A 126 21.83 4.82 -49.31
CA ILE A 126 21.36 4.82 -50.68
C ILE A 126 20.02 4.08 -50.80
N ILE A 127 19.90 2.92 -50.18
CA ILE A 127 18.66 2.14 -50.17
C ILE A 127 17.53 2.91 -49.47
N LEU A 128 17.82 3.61 -48.36
CA LEU A 128 16.82 4.42 -47.63
C LEU A 128 16.33 5.65 -48.42
N LYS A 129 17.14 6.21 -49.32
CA LYS A 129 16.72 7.33 -50.18
C LYS A 129 15.66 6.94 -51.20
N GLN A 130 15.58 5.66 -51.56
CA GLN A 130 14.56 5.08 -52.49
C GLN A 130 14.41 5.87 -53.80
N GLU A 131 15.56 6.25 -54.40
CA GLU A 131 15.56 6.95 -55.68
C GLU A 131 15.01 6.06 -56.81
N SER A 132 14.16 6.61 -57.69
CA SER A 132 13.38 5.84 -58.70
C SER A 132 14.25 5.03 -59.68
N LYS A 133 15.53 5.37 -59.84
CA LYS A 133 16.48 4.69 -60.72
C LYS A 133 17.48 3.81 -59.99
N CYS A 134 17.36 3.66 -58.68
CA CYS A 134 18.26 2.86 -57.87
C CYS A 134 18.02 1.37 -58.10
N ASP A 135 19.02 0.66 -58.61
CA ASP A 135 19.06 -0.80 -58.59
C ASP A 135 19.90 -1.24 -57.39
N PRO A 136 19.26 -1.76 -56.33
CA PRO A 136 19.97 -2.10 -55.09
C PRO A 136 20.99 -3.23 -55.29
N VAL A 137 20.80 -4.12 -56.25
CA VAL A 137 21.74 -5.22 -56.53
C VAL A 137 23.00 -4.67 -57.18
N ALA A 138 22.84 -3.83 -58.22
CA ALA A 138 23.98 -3.21 -58.88
C ALA A 138 24.82 -2.31 -57.95
N VAL A 139 24.12 -1.56 -57.08
CA VAL A 139 24.80 -0.73 -56.08
C VAL A 139 25.54 -1.62 -55.04
N ALA A 140 24.96 -2.72 -54.64
CA ALA A 140 25.57 -3.61 -53.60
C ALA A 140 26.81 -4.34 -54.14
N GLU A 141 26.94 -4.54 -55.45
CA GLU A 141 28.18 -5.11 -56.06
C GLU A 141 29.41 -4.26 -55.75
N GLU A 142 29.27 -2.92 -55.64
CA GLU A 142 30.38 -2.03 -55.34
C GLU A 142 30.87 -2.16 -53.87
N TYR A 143 30.10 -2.78 -52.98
CA TYR A 143 30.41 -2.97 -51.56
C TYR A 143 30.84 -4.38 -51.23
N VAL A 144 31.02 -5.26 -52.23
CA VAL A 144 31.60 -6.59 -52.04
C VAL A 144 33.12 -6.46 -51.76
N ASP A 145 33.58 -6.91 -50.58
CA ASP A 145 34.93 -6.78 -50.14
C ASP A 145 35.26 -7.97 -49.19
N GLU A 146 35.94 -8.97 -49.71
CA GLU A 146 36.28 -10.17 -48.95
C GLU A 146 37.23 -9.86 -47.75
N GLU A 147 38.09 -8.86 -47.88
CA GLU A 147 39.03 -8.47 -46.80
C GLU A 147 38.24 -7.89 -45.59
N LYS A 148 37.11 -7.21 -45.86
CA LYS A 148 36.18 -6.71 -44.84
C LYS A 148 35.12 -7.73 -44.44
N GLY A 149 35.16 -8.92 -45.02
CA GLY A 149 34.23 -10.01 -44.72
C GLY A 149 32.83 -9.83 -45.34
N VAL A 150 32.76 -9.20 -46.52
CA VAL A 150 31.57 -9.11 -47.37
C VAL A 150 31.86 -9.94 -48.63
N ALA A 151 31.47 -11.23 -48.61
CA ALA A 151 31.86 -12.16 -49.63
C ALA A 151 31.05 -12.07 -50.95
N ASN A 152 29.83 -11.55 -50.88
CA ASN A 152 28.92 -11.49 -52.01
C ASN A 152 27.90 -10.37 -51.85
N VAL A 153 27.09 -10.13 -52.88
CA VAL A 153 26.01 -9.09 -52.89
C VAL A 153 24.96 -9.35 -51.83
N GLU A 154 24.62 -10.60 -51.57
CA GLU A 154 23.63 -10.97 -50.52
C GLU A 154 24.12 -10.56 -49.15
N ASP A 155 25.42 -10.78 -48.83
CA ASP A 155 26.02 -10.33 -47.58
C ASP A 155 26.04 -8.79 -47.45
N ALA A 156 26.27 -8.08 -48.56
CA ALA A 156 26.24 -6.61 -48.58
C ALA A 156 24.81 -6.09 -48.31
N LEU A 157 23.80 -6.64 -49.02
CA LEU A 157 22.40 -6.29 -48.80
C LEU A 157 21.90 -6.67 -47.42
N GLN A 158 22.28 -7.85 -46.90
CA GLN A 158 21.92 -8.25 -45.55
C GLN A 158 22.50 -7.30 -44.50
N GLY A 159 23.75 -6.89 -44.65
CA GLY A 159 24.37 -5.90 -43.74
C GLY A 159 23.68 -4.53 -43.85
N ALA A 160 23.33 -4.10 -45.03
CA ALA A 160 22.53 -2.86 -45.24
C ALA A 160 21.14 -2.97 -44.58
N MET A 161 20.45 -4.10 -44.71
CA MET A 161 19.15 -4.35 -44.07
C MET A 161 19.30 -4.35 -42.53
N ASP A 162 20.36 -4.92 -41.96
CA ASP A 162 20.61 -4.89 -40.54
C ASP A 162 20.77 -3.45 -40.03
N ILE A 163 21.46 -2.57 -40.78
CA ILE A 163 21.60 -1.14 -40.45
C ILE A 163 20.25 -0.43 -40.55
N ILE A 164 19.49 -0.67 -41.60
CA ILE A 164 18.15 -0.12 -41.81
C ILE A 164 17.21 -0.56 -40.67
N ALA A 165 17.20 -1.84 -40.33
CA ALA A 165 16.40 -2.37 -39.21
C ALA A 165 16.72 -1.71 -37.88
N GLU A 166 18.00 -1.44 -37.58
CA GLU A 166 18.38 -0.71 -36.40
C GLU A 166 17.89 0.75 -36.45
N THR A 167 18.03 1.42 -37.59
CA THR A 167 17.54 2.79 -37.80
C THR A 167 16.03 2.90 -37.57
N VAL A 168 15.25 1.93 -38.11
CA VAL A 168 13.80 1.83 -37.90
C VAL A 168 13.49 1.62 -36.42
N SER A 169 14.23 0.74 -35.76
CA SER A 169 14.04 0.42 -34.33
C SER A 169 14.37 1.61 -33.41
N ASP A 170 15.27 2.49 -33.83
CA ASP A 170 15.66 3.66 -33.04
C ASP A 170 14.77 4.89 -33.30
N ASN A 171 13.82 4.79 -34.23
CA ASN A 171 12.91 5.89 -34.50
C ASN A 171 11.84 6.02 -33.40
N ALA A 172 11.91 7.11 -32.64
CA ALA A 172 11.04 7.38 -31.50
C ALA A 172 9.54 7.46 -31.89
N GLU A 173 9.21 8.00 -33.09
CA GLU A 173 7.83 8.10 -33.55
C GLU A 173 7.26 6.72 -33.87
N ILE A 174 8.03 5.87 -34.56
CA ILE A 174 7.64 4.49 -34.86
C ILE A 174 7.39 3.75 -33.54
N ARG A 175 8.30 3.83 -32.60
CA ARG A 175 8.15 3.17 -31.26
C ARG A 175 6.90 3.66 -30.56
N LYS A 176 6.65 4.97 -30.52
CA LYS A 176 5.45 5.55 -29.91
C LYS A 176 4.17 5.01 -30.56
N ARG A 177 4.14 4.94 -31.89
CA ARG A 177 2.98 4.39 -32.64
C ARG A 177 2.75 2.91 -32.31
N ILE A 178 3.81 2.10 -32.32
CA ILE A 178 3.70 0.65 -32.05
C ILE A 178 3.29 0.41 -30.58
N ARG A 179 3.84 1.16 -29.62
CA ARG A 179 3.45 1.11 -28.21
C ARG A 179 1.96 1.41 -28.03
N ASN A 180 1.46 2.46 -28.68
CA ASN A 180 0.04 2.82 -28.65
C ASN A 180 -0.85 1.72 -29.25
N LEU A 181 -0.43 1.14 -30.39
CA LEU A 181 -1.15 0.02 -31.01
C LEU A 181 -1.18 -1.20 -30.07
N ALA A 182 -0.08 -1.54 -29.43
CA ALA A 182 0.02 -2.68 -28.53
C ALA A 182 -0.81 -2.46 -27.24
N ASN A 183 -0.84 -1.26 -26.70
CA ASN A 183 -1.70 -0.94 -25.56
C ASN A 183 -3.19 -1.04 -25.88
N VAL A 184 -3.60 -0.71 -27.12
CA VAL A 184 -5.01 -0.73 -27.51
C VAL A 184 -5.46 -2.11 -27.99
N ASN A 185 -4.64 -2.82 -28.77
CA ASN A 185 -5.00 -4.05 -29.46
C ASN A 185 -4.26 -5.30 -28.94
N GLY A 186 -3.27 -5.12 -28.08
CA GLY A 186 -2.50 -6.21 -27.50
C GLY A 186 -3.36 -7.10 -26.59
N VAL A 187 -3.02 -8.37 -26.55
CA VAL A 187 -3.66 -9.40 -25.74
C VAL A 187 -2.59 -10.10 -24.90
N ILE A 188 -2.76 -10.12 -23.59
CA ILE A 188 -1.96 -10.99 -22.72
C ILE A 188 -2.38 -12.42 -23.01
N SER A 189 -1.44 -13.25 -23.40
CA SER A 189 -1.60 -14.68 -23.64
C SER A 189 -0.78 -15.46 -22.60
N SER A 190 -1.40 -16.42 -21.96
CA SER A 190 -0.76 -17.32 -21.00
C SER A 190 -1.03 -18.76 -21.43
N VAL A 191 0.02 -19.55 -21.57
CA VAL A 191 -0.05 -20.97 -21.93
C VAL A 191 0.74 -21.81 -20.92
N ALA A 192 0.30 -23.04 -20.69
CA ALA A 192 1.01 -23.97 -19.84
C ALA A 192 2.38 -24.32 -20.45
N VAL A 193 3.40 -24.42 -19.62
CA VAL A 193 4.69 -25.02 -20.00
C VAL A 193 4.54 -26.53 -20.17
N ASP A 194 3.74 -27.16 -19.28
CA ASP A 194 3.34 -28.55 -19.32
C ASP A 194 1.86 -28.65 -18.93
N ALA A 195 1.00 -28.99 -19.90
CA ALA A 195 -0.44 -29.02 -19.72
C ALA A 195 -0.92 -30.21 -18.84
N GLU A 196 -0.11 -31.26 -18.69
CA GLU A 196 -0.47 -32.41 -17.89
C GLU A 196 -0.14 -32.22 -16.39
N LYS A 197 0.71 -31.29 -16.08
CA LYS A 197 1.13 -30.98 -14.71
C LYS A 197 0.04 -30.19 -14.00
N ASP A 198 -0.54 -30.74 -12.94
CA ASP A 198 -1.55 -30.03 -12.14
C ASP A 198 -0.93 -28.92 -11.29
N SER A 199 -1.61 -27.77 -11.25
CA SER A 199 -1.20 -26.63 -10.44
C SER A 199 -2.38 -25.72 -10.10
N VAL A 200 -2.16 -24.80 -9.15
CA VAL A 200 -3.12 -23.74 -8.81
C VAL A 200 -3.36 -22.75 -9.97
N TYR A 201 -2.52 -22.80 -11.00
CA TYR A 201 -2.59 -21.92 -12.18
C TYR A 201 -3.37 -22.53 -13.34
N ARG A 202 -4.04 -23.68 -13.17
CA ARG A 202 -4.73 -24.41 -14.24
C ARG A 202 -5.70 -23.55 -15.04
N GLN A 203 -6.36 -22.59 -14.40
CA GLN A 203 -7.26 -21.65 -15.06
C GLN A 203 -6.56 -20.70 -16.06
N TYR A 204 -5.23 -20.60 -16.01
CA TYR A 204 -4.41 -19.76 -16.88
C TYR A 204 -3.60 -20.57 -17.90
N TYR A 205 -3.83 -21.87 -18.07
CA TYR A 205 -3.09 -22.74 -19.00
C TYR A 205 -3.40 -22.47 -20.48
N ASP A 206 -4.57 -21.93 -20.77
CA ASP A 206 -4.95 -21.36 -22.08
C ASP A 206 -5.82 -20.13 -21.81
N TYR A 207 -5.14 -19.00 -21.59
CA TYR A 207 -5.81 -17.79 -21.14
C TYR A 207 -5.42 -16.60 -21.99
N LYS A 208 -6.42 -15.83 -22.44
CA LYS A 208 -6.21 -14.61 -23.23
C LYS A 208 -7.09 -13.48 -22.74
N GLU A 209 -6.49 -12.32 -22.47
CA GLU A 209 -7.22 -11.12 -22.07
C GLU A 209 -6.59 -9.87 -22.67
N PRO A 210 -7.39 -8.90 -23.20
CA PRO A 210 -6.86 -7.65 -23.72
C PRO A 210 -6.03 -6.89 -22.69
N VAL A 211 -4.86 -6.36 -23.11
CA VAL A 211 -3.95 -5.55 -22.28
C VAL A 211 -4.68 -4.48 -21.48
N LYS A 212 -5.59 -3.74 -22.13
CA LYS A 212 -6.36 -2.65 -21.49
C LYS A 212 -7.45 -3.09 -20.51
N LYS A 213 -7.73 -4.40 -20.39
CA LYS A 213 -8.83 -4.93 -19.56
C LYS A 213 -8.38 -5.89 -18.49
N ILE A 214 -7.14 -6.37 -18.55
CA ILE A 214 -6.65 -7.35 -17.59
C ILE A 214 -6.73 -6.79 -16.17
N ALA A 215 -7.34 -7.57 -15.28
CA ALA A 215 -7.42 -7.20 -13.87
C ALA A 215 -6.09 -7.45 -13.16
N ASP A 216 -5.72 -6.57 -12.23
CA ASP A 216 -4.44 -6.60 -11.51
C ASP A 216 -4.14 -7.94 -10.87
N HIS A 217 -5.11 -8.53 -10.16
CA HIS A 217 -4.93 -9.83 -9.50
C HIS A 217 -4.69 -10.99 -10.47
N ARG A 218 -5.26 -10.94 -11.69
CA ARG A 218 -5.02 -11.95 -12.74
C ARG A 218 -3.64 -11.80 -13.35
N LEU A 219 -3.23 -10.56 -13.61
CA LEU A 219 -1.89 -10.27 -14.09
C LEU A 219 -0.83 -10.76 -13.09
N LEU A 220 -1.00 -10.46 -11.80
CA LEU A 220 -0.09 -10.93 -10.74
C LEU A 220 -0.09 -12.46 -10.62
N ALA A 221 -1.25 -13.11 -10.82
CA ALA A 221 -1.34 -14.56 -10.83
C ALA A 221 -0.54 -15.20 -11.98
N VAL A 222 -0.72 -14.70 -13.22
CA VAL A 222 0.02 -15.23 -14.37
C VAL A 222 1.52 -14.94 -14.27
N ASN A 223 1.92 -13.78 -13.76
CA ASN A 223 3.32 -13.44 -13.52
C ASN A 223 3.97 -14.38 -12.48
N ARG A 224 3.24 -14.72 -11.40
CA ARG A 224 3.71 -15.70 -10.42
C ARG A 224 3.81 -17.10 -11.03
N GLY A 225 2.82 -17.53 -11.81
CA GLY A 225 2.83 -18.82 -12.50
C GLY A 225 3.99 -18.93 -13.50
N GLU A 226 4.35 -17.84 -14.19
CA GLU A 226 5.54 -17.78 -15.06
C GLU A 226 6.83 -17.88 -14.25
N LYS A 227 6.95 -17.10 -13.17
CA LYS A 227 8.12 -17.14 -12.26
C LYS A 227 8.35 -18.52 -11.64
N GLU A 228 7.27 -19.23 -11.35
CA GLU A 228 7.32 -20.61 -10.81
C GLU A 228 7.49 -21.68 -11.92
N GLY A 229 7.53 -21.29 -13.19
CA GLY A 229 7.78 -22.18 -14.33
C GLY A 229 6.59 -23.03 -14.77
N PHE A 230 5.36 -22.68 -14.37
CA PHE A 230 4.14 -23.34 -14.83
C PHE A 230 3.57 -22.73 -16.09
N LEU A 231 3.75 -21.43 -16.30
CA LEU A 231 3.18 -20.66 -17.38
C LEU A 231 4.27 -20.03 -18.24
N LYS A 232 3.94 -19.80 -19.51
CA LYS A 232 4.65 -18.90 -20.43
C LYS A 232 3.71 -17.80 -20.82
N VAL A 233 4.12 -16.55 -20.55
CA VAL A 233 3.29 -15.36 -20.72
C VAL A 233 3.87 -14.45 -21.80
N SER A 234 3.05 -13.98 -22.73
CA SER A 234 3.43 -13.08 -23.81
C SER A 234 2.34 -12.06 -24.10
N VAL A 235 2.72 -11.01 -24.81
CA VAL A 235 1.75 -10.11 -25.46
C VAL A 235 1.62 -10.50 -26.92
N GLU A 236 0.41 -10.81 -27.37
CA GLU A 236 0.11 -11.10 -28.77
C GLU A 236 -0.59 -9.89 -29.40
N MET A 237 -0.25 -9.59 -30.65
CA MET A 237 -0.90 -8.56 -31.44
C MET A 237 -0.87 -8.96 -32.92
N ASP A 238 -1.91 -8.59 -33.68
CA ASP A 238 -1.90 -8.69 -35.12
C ASP A 238 -0.70 -7.94 -35.71
N THR A 239 0.04 -8.57 -36.61
CA THR A 239 1.27 -8.04 -37.19
C THR A 239 1.05 -7.10 -38.36
N GLU A 240 -0.07 -7.19 -39.06
CA GLU A 240 -0.32 -6.38 -40.27
C GLU A 240 -0.40 -4.88 -39.96
N ARG A 241 -1.13 -4.51 -38.91
CA ARG A 241 -1.31 -3.11 -38.54
C ARG A 241 -0.02 -2.40 -38.14
N PRO A 242 0.82 -2.98 -37.26
CA PRO A 242 2.14 -2.44 -36.95
C PRO A 242 3.04 -2.30 -38.16
N LEU A 243 3.14 -3.33 -38.99
CA LEU A 243 3.98 -3.31 -40.18
C LEU A 243 3.51 -2.24 -41.20
N ASN A 244 2.21 -2.13 -41.41
CA ASN A 244 1.65 -1.07 -42.25
C ASN A 244 1.92 0.34 -41.66
N SER A 245 1.94 0.48 -40.35
CA SER A 245 2.28 1.75 -39.66
C SER A 245 3.75 2.11 -39.84
N ILE A 246 4.66 1.13 -39.77
CA ILE A 246 6.08 1.32 -40.01
C ILE A 246 6.33 1.63 -41.48
N ALA A 247 5.73 0.87 -42.39
CA ALA A 247 5.85 1.06 -43.85
C ALA A 247 5.45 2.46 -44.28
N LYS A 248 4.37 3.02 -43.75
CA LYS A 248 3.92 4.39 -44.01
C LYS A 248 4.94 5.47 -43.65
N VAL A 249 5.84 5.22 -42.71
CA VAL A 249 6.89 6.13 -42.30
C VAL A 249 8.16 5.94 -43.16
N MET A 250 8.50 4.68 -43.43
CA MET A 250 9.80 4.31 -44.00
C MET A 250 9.77 4.17 -45.54
N ILE A 251 8.62 3.81 -46.13
CA ILE A 251 8.51 3.65 -47.57
C ILE A 251 8.02 4.97 -48.21
N THR A 252 8.95 5.71 -48.75
CA THR A 252 8.72 7.03 -49.39
C THR A 252 8.38 6.90 -50.84
N ASN A 253 8.89 5.87 -51.53
CA ASN A 253 8.65 5.61 -52.97
C ASN A 253 8.36 4.12 -53.19
N PRO A 254 7.06 3.72 -53.18
CA PRO A 254 6.68 2.31 -53.36
C PRO A 254 7.03 1.71 -54.70
N ALA A 255 7.31 2.54 -55.73
CA ALA A 255 7.67 2.08 -57.09
C ALA A 255 9.19 1.85 -57.24
N CYS A 256 10.00 2.16 -56.24
CA CYS A 256 11.44 1.95 -56.27
C CYS A 256 11.79 0.47 -55.98
N ALA A 257 12.76 -0.08 -56.68
CA ALA A 257 13.27 -1.44 -56.41
C ALA A 257 13.82 -1.62 -54.99
N CYS A 258 14.24 -0.52 -54.33
CA CYS A 258 14.67 -0.53 -52.95
C CYS A 258 13.52 -0.70 -51.93
N ALA A 259 12.25 -0.47 -52.36
CA ALA A 259 11.09 -0.51 -51.45
C ALA A 259 10.89 -1.89 -50.79
N ASP A 260 11.10 -2.97 -51.52
CA ASP A 260 10.97 -4.33 -51.01
C ASP A 260 12.04 -4.66 -49.98
N ILE A 261 13.28 -4.17 -50.16
CA ILE A 261 14.40 -4.34 -49.22
C ILE A 261 14.10 -3.57 -47.93
N VAL A 262 13.64 -2.32 -48.04
CA VAL A 262 13.22 -1.52 -46.91
C VAL A 262 12.06 -2.16 -46.16
N LYS A 263 11.08 -2.74 -46.88
CA LYS A 263 9.97 -3.47 -46.27
C LYS A 263 10.44 -4.69 -45.48
N THR A 264 11.33 -5.50 -46.06
CA THR A 264 11.93 -6.67 -45.37
C THR A 264 12.73 -6.25 -44.11
N ALA A 265 13.51 -5.16 -44.21
CA ALA A 265 14.20 -4.59 -43.07
C ALA A 265 13.24 -4.06 -41.98
N CYS A 266 12.07 -3.49 -42.36
CA CYS A 266 11.03 -3.09 -41.44
C CYS A 266 10.38 -4.29 -40.71
N GLU A 267 10.16 -5.40 -41.43
CA GLU A 267 9.65 -6.64 -40.82
C GLU A 267 10.63 -7.24 -39.82
N ASP A 268 11.93 -7.27 -40.15
CA ASP A 268 12.98 -7.68 -39.20
C ASP A 268 13.08 -6.70 -37.99
N ALA A 269 13.06 -5.40 -38.23
CA ALA A 269 13.05 -4.41 -37.18
C ALA A 269 11.90 -4.60 -36.20
N TYR A 270 10.69 -4.84 -36.71
CA TYR A 270 9.50 -5.07 -35.91
C TYR A 270 9.63 -6.35 -35.08
N THR A 271 9.91 -7.47 -35.71
CA THR A 271 9.87 -8.80 -35.06
C THR A 271 11.03 -9.04 -34.10
N ARG A 272 12.22 -8.56 -34.44
CA ARG A 272 13.45 -8.82 -33.67
C ARG A 272 13.78 -7.70 -32.67
N LEU A 273 13.51 -6.44 -32.98
CA LEU A 273 14.00 -5.31 -32.19
C LEU A 273 12.90 -4.52 -31.49
N ILE A 274 11.83 -4.15 -32.20
CA ILE A 274 10.81 -3.24 -31.67
C ILE A 274 9.83 -3.97 -30.77
N PHE A 275 9.11 -4.98 -31.30
CA PHE A 275 8.02 -5.62 -30.57
C PHE A 275 8.47 -6.33 -29.31
N PRO A 276 9.58 -7.10 -29.27
CA PRO A 276 10.05 -7.72 -28.03
C PRO A 276 10.47 -6.70 -26.96
N SER A 277 10.90 -5.51 -27.36
CA SER A 277 11.21 -4.41 -26.44
C SER A 277 9.95 -3.79 -25.87
N ILE A 278 8.96 -3.50 -26.73
CA ILE A 278 7.67 -2.91 -26.34
C ILE A 278 6.84 -3.89 -25.51
N GLU A 279 6.87 -5.18 -25.86
CA GLU A 279 6.23 -6.23 -25.06
C GLU A 279 6.73 -6.23 -23.62
N ARG A 280 8.05 -6.20 -23.42
CA ARG A 280 8.65 -6.12 -22.07
C ARG A 280 8.26 -4.84 -21.34
N GLU A 281 8.24 -3.71 -22.06
CA GLU A 281 7.83 -2.42 -21.52
C GLU A 281 6.37 -2.50 -21.03
N ILE A 282 5.45 -2.93 -21.88
CA ILE A 282 4.02 -3.07 -21.53
C ILE A 282 3.83 -4.01 -20.34
N ARG A 283 4.50 -5.16 -20.34
CA ARG A 283 4.40 -6.10 -19.22
C ARG A 283 4.94 -5.51 -17.92
N ASN A 284 6.02 -4.73 -17.98
CA ASN A 284 6.57 -4.04 -16.82
C ASN A 284 5.63 -2.96 -16.30
N ASP A 285 5.10 -2.11 -17.20
CA ASP A 285 4.16 -1.04 -16.84
C ASP A 285 2.88 -1.60 -16.22
N LEU A 286 2.31 -2.66 -16.82
CA LEU A 286 1.15 -3.36 -16.25
C LEU A 286 1.45 -3.94 -14.87
N THR A 287 2.62 -4.57 -14.71
CA THR A 287 3.02 -5.16 -13.43
C THR A 287 3.22 -4.09 -12.35
N GLU A 288 3.88 -2.99 -12.70
CA GLU A 288 4.09 -1.86 -11.79
C GLU A 288 2.75 -1.27 -11.35
N ASN A 289 1.84 -1.01 -12.29
CA ASN A 289 0.49 -0.51 -11.99
C ASN A 289 -0.31 -1.49 -11.12
N ALA A 290 -0.27 -2.79 -11.42
CA ALA A 290 -0.94 -3.81 -10.62
C ALA A 290 -0.38 -3.90 -9.20
N CYS A 291 0.94 -3.77 -9.04
CA CYS A 291 1.59 -3.71 -7.74
C CYS A 291 1.17 -2.47 -6.96
N GLU A 292 1.20 -1.28 -7.56
CA GLU A 292 0.79 -0.03 -6.88
C GLU A 292 -0.68 -0.08 -6.44
N ASN A 293 -1.59 -0.54 -7.30
CA ASN A 293 -3.00 -0.70 -6.95
C ASN A 293 -3.20 -1.71 -5.82
N SER A 294 -2.49 -2.84 -5.87
CA SER A 294 -2.56 -3.86 -4.81
C SER A 294 -2.01 -3.33 -3.49
N MET A 295 -0.91 -2.56 -3.51
CA MET A 295 -0.35 -1.94 -2.30
C MET A 295 -1.30 -0.93 -1.67
N LYS A 296 -2.09 -0.19 -2.48
CA LYS A 296 -3.17 0.67 -1.95
C LYS A 296 -4.22 -0.13 -1.18
N VAL A 297 -4.67 -1.26 -1.74
CA VAL A 297 -5.61 -2.17 -1.03
C VAL A 297 -4.99 -2.73 0.25
N PHE A 298 -3.71 -3.14 0.21
CA PHE A 298 -3.00 -3.60 1.41
C PHE A 298 -2.91 -2.51 2.48
N GLY A 299 -2.69 -1.27 2.07
CA GLY A 299 -2.71 -0.11 2.96
C GLY A 299 -4.06 0.07 3.65
N VAL A 300 -5.16 -0.06 2.91
CA VAL A 300 -6.52 0.00 3.48
C VAL A 300 -6.75 -1.13 4.49
N ASN A 301 -6.38 -2.36 4.15
CA ASN A 301 -6.52 -3.52 5.04
C ASN A 301 -5.68 -3.35 6.31
N LEU A 302 -4.44 -2.88 6.19
CA LEU A 302 -3.58 -2.60 7.35
C LEU A 302 -4.17 -1.51 8.24
N ARG A 303 -4.65 -0.40 7.64
CA ARG A 303 -5.30 0.68 8.39
C ARG A 303 -6.48 0.16 9.21
N GLN A 304 -7.30 -0.71 8.63
CA GLN A 304 -8.46 -1.29 9.31
C GLN A 304 -8.07 -2.18 10.49
N LEU A 305 -6.99 -2.97 10.35
CA LEU A 305 -6.45 -3.75 11.47
C LEU A 305 -5.92 -2.87 12.60
N LEU A 306 -5.18 -1.81 12.27
CA LEU A 306 -4.60 -0.89 13.24
C LEU A 306 -5.64 -0.03 13.96
N MET A 307 -6.71 0.33 13.26
CA MET A 307 -7.76 1.23 13.76
C MET A 307 -8.92 0.50 14.41
N GLN A 308 -8.82 -0.81 14.66
CA GLN A 308 -9.82 -1.53 15.43
C GLN A 308 -10.00 -0.94 16.84
N PRO A 309 -11.25 -0.86 17.35
CA PRO A 309 -11.52 -0.35 18.69
C PRO A 309 -10.81 -1.15 19.75
N PRO A 310 -10.08 -0.51 20.67
CA PRO A 310 -9.41 -1.18 21.78
C PRO A 310 -10.38 -1.63 22.87
N VAL A 311 -10.08 -2.77 23.52
CA VAL A 311 -10.81 -3.24 24.71
C VAL A 311 -10.01 -2.91 25.96
N LYS A 312 -10.13 -1.66 26.40
CA LYS A 312 -9.32 -1.10 27.50
C LYS A 312 -9.74 -1.62 28.88
N GLY A 313 -8.76 -1.78 29.79
CA GLY A 313 -9.00 -2.02 31.22
C GLY A 313 -9.49 -3.42 31.59
N LYS A 314 -9.49 -4.38 30.64
CA LYS A 314 -9.92 -5.77 30.85
C LYS A 314 -8.75 -6.71 31.06
N THR A 315 -8.92 -7.69 31.94
CA THR A 315 -7.99 -8.82 32.08
C THR A 315 -8.23 -9.79 30.94
N VAL A 316 -7.19 -10.02 30.12
CA VAL A 316 -7.29 -10.84 28.90
C VAL A 316 -6.42 -12.09 29.01
N LEU A 317 -6.98 -13.23 28.62
CA LEU A 317 -6.25 -14.48 28.47
C LEU A 317 -6.03 -14.73 26.97
N GLY A 318 -4.78 -14.69 26.53
CA GLY A 318 -4.39 -14.96 25.13
C GLY A 318 -4.11 -16.43 24.90
N LEU A 319 -4.67 -16.96 23.83
CA LEU A 319 -4.42 -18.32 23.33
C LEU A 319 -3.72 -18.25 21.99
N ASP A 320 -2.52 -18.85 21.92
CA ASP A 320 -1.79 -19.08 20.68
C ASP A 320 -1.95 -20.56 20.27
N PRO A 321 -2.85 -20.89 19.32
CA PRO A 321 -3.21 -22.24 19.00
C PRO A 321 -2.07 -23.06 18.35
N GLY A 322 -2.04 -24.37 18.59
CA GLY A 322 -1.07 -25.25 17.95
C GLY A 322 -1.36 -26.71 18.18
N TYR A 323 -1.30 -27.55 17.12
CA TYR A 323 -1.59 -28.98 17.22
C TYR A 323 -0.52 -29.76 17.98
N ARG A 324 0.74 -29.69 17.56
CA ARG A 324 1.80 -30.56 18.07
C ARG A 324 2.37 -30.10 19.39
N THR A 325 2.62 -28.81 19.54
CA THR A 325 3.31 -28.22 20.70
C THR A 325 2.36 -27.75 21.78
N GLY A 326 1.05 -27.97 21.61
CA GLY A 326 -0.02 -27.46 22.46
C GLY A 326 -0.29 -25.98 22.24
N CYS A 327 -1.39 -25.50 22.79
CA CYS A 327 -1.80 -24.10 22.78
C CYS A 327 -1.11 -23.36 23.93
N LYS A 328 -0.43 -22.25 23.63
CA LYS A 328 0.25 -21.39 24.63
C LYS A 328 -0.75 -20.41 25.20
N VAL A 329 -0.67 -20.21 26.49
CA VAL A 329 -1.59 -19.38 27.26
C VAL A 329 -0.80 -18.28 27.96
N ALA A 330 -1.28 -17.05 27.87
CA ALA A 330 -0.77 -15.95 28.67
C ALA A 330 -1.93 -15.13 29.22
N VAL A 331 -1.89 -14.80 30.50
CA VAL A 331 -2.85 -13.89 31.13
C VAL A 331 -2.20 -12.53 31.31
N VAL A 332 -2.87 -11.47 30.85
CA VAL A 332 -2.42 -10.08 31.02
C VAL A 332 -3.50 -9.29 31.76
N ASP A 333 -3.06 -8.37 32.63
CA ASP A 333 -3.96 -7.43 33.29
C ASP A 333 -4.43 -6.31 32.36
N GLY A 334 -5.30 -5.43 32.84
CA GLY A 334 -5.84 -4.32 32.06
C GLY A 334 -4.80 -3.31 31.55
N THR A 335 -3.54 -3.39 31.98
CA THR A 335 -2.40 -2.58 31.51
C THR A 335 -1.50 -3.33 30.51
N GLY A 336 -1.80 -4.60 30.25
CA GLY A 336 -0.98 -5.45 29.40
C GLY A 336 0.21 -6.13 30.10
N LYS A 337 0.31 -6.03 31.44
CA LYS A 337 1.33 -6.72 32.24
C LYS A 337 1.00 -8.21 32.32
N VAL A 338 2.00 -9.06 32.10
CA VAL A 338 1.84 -10.52 32.20
C VAL A 338 1.67 -10.92 33.66
N LEU A 339 0.58 -11.64 33.96
CA LEU A 339 0.25 -12.16 35.28
C LEU A 339 0.61 -13.64 35.41
N ASP A 340 0.34 -14.44 34.36
CA ASP A 340 0.56 -15.88 34.39
C ASP A 340 0.75 -16.43 32.97
N THR A 341 1.36 -17.63 32.88
CA THR A 341 1.51 -18.34 31.60
C THR A 341 1.32 -19.84 31.77
N ALA A 342 0.86 -20.52 30.74
CA ALA A 342 0.69 -21.97 30.74
C ALA A 342 0.77 -22.55 29.32
N VAL A 343 0.78 -23.87 29.23
CA VAL A 343 0.58 -24.62 28.00
C VAL A 343 -0.57 -25.59 28.24
N ILE A 344 -1.51 -25.64 27.28
CA ILE A 344 -2.67 -26.54 27.30
C ILE A 344 -2.74 -27.33 25.99
N TYR A 345 -3.48 -28.42 25.98
CA TYR A 345 -3.54 -29.36 24.85
C TYR A 345 -4.99 -29.63 24.42
N PRO A 346 -5.71 -28.64 23.87
CA PRO A 346 -7.14 -28.77 23.53
C PRO A 346 -7.43 -29.75 22.39
N THR A 347 -6.42 -30.16 21.62
CA THR A 347 -6.56 -31.02 20.44
C THR A 347 -5.91 -32.39 20.59
N HIS A 348 -5.57 -32.80 21.82
CA HIS A 348 -4.94 -34.08 22.11
C HIS A 348 -5.93 -35.12 22.66
N SER A 349 -5.46 -36.09 23.45
CA SER A 349 -6.32 -37.12 24.05
C SER A 349 -7.37 -36.53 25.01
N GLU A 350 -8.50 -37.20 25.20
CA GLU A 350 -9.58 -36.75 26.09
C GLU A 350 -9.09 -36.40 27.50
N VAL A 351 -8.11 -37.17 28.03
CA VAL A 351 -7.51 -36.89 29.33
C VAL A 351 -6.83 -35.53 29.33
N LYS A 352 -5.99 -35.25 28.31
CA LYS A 352 -5.30 -33.97 28.17
C LYS A 352 -6.25 -32.80 27.92
N VAL A 353 -7.34 -33.02 27.20
CA VAL A 353 -8.39 -32.00 27.00
C VAL A 353 -9.06 -31.67 28.33
N LYS A 354 -9.40 -32.66 29.18
CA LYS A 354 -9.94 -32.41 30.53
C LYS A 354 -8.97 -31.66 31.45
N GLU A 355 -7.71 -32.08 31.49
CA GLU A 355 -6.66 -31.39 32.24
C GLU A 355 -6.50 -29.94 31.77
N SER A 356 -6.53 -29.73 30.47
CA SER A 356 -6.42 -28.39 29.84
C SER A 356 -7.62 -27.53 30.22
N LYS A 357 -8.82 -28.07 30.23
CA LYS A 357 -10.05 -27.36 30.65
C LYS A 357 -9.98 -26.94 32.11
N GLN A 358 -9.56 -27.83 33.00
CA GLN A 358 -9.36 -27.51 34.41
C GLN A 358 -8.31 -26.41 34.60
N LYS A 359 -7.19 -26.49 33.88
CA LYS A 359 -6.14 -25.49 33.93
C LYS A 359 -6.62 -24.13 33.45
N LEU A 360 -7.38 -24.08 32.35
CA LEU A 360 -7.96 -22.84 31.82
C LEU A 360 -8.92 -22.20 32.82
N LEU A 361 -9.84 -22.99 33.40
CA LEU A 361 -10.79 -22.54 34.44
C LEU A 361 -10.08 -22.04 35.69
N GLN A 362 -8.98 -22.70 36.11
CA GLN A 362 -8.15 -22.21 37.23
C GLN A 362 -7.54 -20.83 36.96
N LEU A 363 -7.02 -20.60 35.74
CA LEU A 363 -6.46 -19.30 35.35
C LEU A 363 -7.54 -18.22 35.28
N ILE A 364 -8.71 -18.55 34.71
CA ILE A 364 -9.86 -17.66 34.63
C ILE A 364 -10.26 -17.19 36.03
N LYS A 365 -10.45 -18.13 36.94
CA LYS A 365 -10.84 -17.83 38.33
C LYS A 365 -9.77 -17.09 39.11
N LYS A 366 -8.51 -17.53 39.00
CA LYS A 366 -7.37 -16.95 39.75
C LYS A 366 -7.15 -15.47 39.44
N HIS A 367 -7.30 -15.10 38.16
CA HIS A 367 -6.98 -13.74 37.67
C HIS A 367 -8.23 -12.93 37.29
N ASN A 368 -9.43 -13.46 37.57
CA ASN A 368 -10.70 -12.83 37.18
C ASN A 368 -10.71 -12.39 35.71
N VAL A 369 -10.45 -13.34 34.81
CA VAL A 369 -10.32 -13.06 33.38
C VAL A 369 -11.67 -12.63 32.79
N ASP A 370 -11.71 -11.50 32.14
CA ASP A 370 -12.92 -10.99 31.48
C ASP A 370 -13.11 -11.59 30.07
N ILE A 371 -12.00 -11.75 29.31
CA ILE A 371 -12.07 -12.08 27.88
C ILE A 371 -10.92 -13.03 27.52
N ILE A 372 -11.23 -13.98 26.63
CA ILE A 372 -10.26 -14.87 25.98
C ILE A 372 -10.00 -14.36 24.56
N SER A 373 -8.74 -14.05 24.24
CA SER A 373 -8.29 -13.69 22.89
C SER A 373 -7.65 -14.91 22.23
N ILE A 374 -8.17 -15.35 21.08
CA ILE A 374 -7.73 -16.57 20.38
C ILE A 374 -7.09 -16.18 19.04
N GLY A 375 -5.86 -16.60 18.79
CA GLY A 375 -5.20 -16.41 17.51
C GLY A 375 -5.93 -17.17 16.38
N ASN A 376 -5.96 -16.58 15.17
CA ASN A 376 -6.69 -17.15 14.03
C ASN A 376 -5.86 -18.09 13.13
N GLY A 377 -4.75 -18.62 13.62
CA GLY A 377 -3.89 -19.52 12.85
C GLY A 377 -4.28 -20.99 12.92
N THR A 378 -3.27 -21.85 12.82
CA THR A 378 -3.45 -23.32 12.85
C THR A 378 -4.08 -23.78 14.14
N ALA A 379 -5.10 -24.65 14.10
CA ALA A 379 -5.88 -25.14 15.25
C ALA A 379 -6.74 -24.06 15.96
N SER A 380 -6.99 -22.93 15.30
CA SER A 380 -7.83 -21.86 15.86
C SER A 380 -9.25 -22.32 16.14
N LYS A 381 -9.88 -23.04 15.20
CA LYS A 381 -11.26 -23.55 15.33
C LYS A 381 -11.44 -24.48 16.51
N GLU A 382 -10.56 -25.46 16.65
CA GLU A 382 -10.60 -26.43 17.73
C GLU A 382 -10.36 -25.74 19.09
N THR A 383 -9.46 -24.75 19.10
CA THR A 383 -9.20 -23.94 20.30
C THR A 383 -10.41 -23.06 20.65
N GLU A 384 -11.09 -22.50 19.65
CA GLU A 384 -12.33 -21.73 19.82
C GLU A 384 -13.43 -22.59 20.43
N MET A 385 -13.67 -23.79 19.88
CA MET A 385 -14.65 -24.77 20.43
C MET A 385 -14.32 -25.13 21.87
N PHE A 386 -13.06 -25.42 22.14
CA PHE A 386 -12.59 -25.74 23.48
C PHE A 386 -12.81 -24.60 24.47
N ALA A 387 -12.47 -23.37 24.08
CA ALA A 387 -12.65 -22.18 24.91
C ALA A 387 -14.15 -21.91 25.17
N ALA A 388 -15.00 -21.96 24.14
CA ALA A 388 -16.44 -21.80 24.26
C ALA A 388 -17.09 -22.83 25.18
N ASP A 389 -16.61 -24.09 25.13
CA ASP A 389 -17.09 -25.12 26.04
C ASP A 389 -16.58 -24.91 27.48
N ALA A 390 -15.36 -24.44 27.63
CA ALA A 390 -14.79 -24.18 28.96
C ALA A 390 -15.47 -23.00 29.69
N ILE A 391 -15.76 -21.90 28.99
CA ILE A 391 -16.38 -20.71 29.61
C ILE A 391 -17.81 -20.97 30.14
N LYS A 392 -18.52 -22.00 29.65
CA LYS A 392 -19.82 -22.38 30.18
C LYS A 392 -19.75 -22.86 31.65
N GLU A 393 -18.57 -23.32 32.09
CA GLU A 393 -18.32 -23.79 33.46
C GLU A 393 -17.61 -22.75 34.32
N ALA A 394 -17.38 -21.52 33.78
CA ALA A 394 -16.77 -20.43 34.53
C ALA A 394 -17.72 -19.92 35.63
N ASP A 395 -17.14 -19.44 36.74
CA ASP A 395 -17.89 -18.92 37.89
C ASP A 395 -18.39 -17.46 37.70
N HIS A 396 -18.01 -16.82 36.61
CA HIS A 396 -18.45 -15.48 36.21
C HIS A 396 -18.54 -15.38 34.70
N PRO A 397 -19.22 -14.38 34.13
CA PRO A 397 -19.33 -14.19 32.68
C PRO A 397 -17.95 -13.94 32.04
N VAL A 398 -17.56 -14.83 31.14
CA VAL A 398 -16.33 -14.71 30.33
C VAL A 398 -16.73 -14.73 28.87
N TYR A 399 -16.11 -13.87 28.09
CA TYR A 399 -16.34 -13.79 26.64
C TYR A 399 -15.09 -14.24 25.89
N TYR A 400 -15.22 -14.50 24.59
CA TYR A 400 -14.05 -14.74 23.76
C TYR A 400 -14.13 -13.96 22.44
N MET A 401 -12.99 -13.76 21.81
CA MET A 401 -12.85 -13.18 20.49
C MET A 401 -11.67 -13.78 19.76
N VAL A 402 -11.85 -14.09 18.46
CA VAL A 402 -10.76 -14.50 17.58
C VAL A 402 -10.09 -13.25 17.04
N VAL A 403 -8.77 -13.16 17.19
CA VAL A 403 -7.97 -12.03 16.72
C VAL A 403 -6.93 -12.47 15.70
N SER A 404 -6.52 -11.56 14.83
CA SER A 404 -5.46 -11.85 13.88
C SER A 404 -4.13 -12.10 14.58
N GLU A 405 -3.50 -13.24 14.35
CA GLU A 405 -2.14 -13.53 14.84
C GLU A 405 -1.03 -13.13 13.85
N ALA A 406 -1.39 -12.51 12.72
CA ALA A 406 -0.45 -12.10 11.68
C ALA A 406 0.75 -11.34 12.28
N GLY A 407 1.96 -11.79 11.96
CA GLY A 407 3.21 -11.24 12.47
C GLY A 407 3.52 -11.51 13.96
N ALA A 408 2.69 -12.24 14.71
CA ALA A 408 2.96 -12.54 16.14
C ALA A 408 4.24 -13.36 16.33
N SER A 409 4.51 -14.31 15.45
CA SER A 409 5.75 -15.09 15.43
C SER A 409 6.99 -14.22 15.09
N VAL A 410 6.84 -13.23 14.22
CA VAL A 410 7.91 -12.26 13.90
C VAL A 410 8.20 -11.38 15.12
N TYR A 411 7.17 -10.87 15.79
CA TYR A 411 7.34 -10.13 17.04
C TYR A 411 8.04 -10.99 18.10
N SER A 412 7.56 -12.20 18.36
CA SER A 412 8.08 -13.06 19.40
C SER A 412 9.57 -13.37 19.23
N ALA A 413 10.06 -13.49 17.99
CA ALA A 413 11.46 -13.70 17.65
C ALA A 413 12.30 -12.41 17.66
N SER A 414 11.68 -11.24 17.78
CA SER A 414 12.37 -9.95 17.69
C SER A 414 13.22 -9.64 18.93
N LYS A 415 14.25 -8.79 18.72
CA LYS A 415 15.05 -8.23 19.85
C LYS A 415 14.19 -7.40 20.79
N LEU A 416 13.13 -6.76 20.29
CA LEU A 416 12.20 -5.97 21.08
C LEU A 416 11.43 -6.86 22.05
N ALA A 417 10.84 -7.96 21.58
CA ALA A 417 10.12 -8.91 22.42
C ALA A 417 11.04 -9.57 23.47
N ALA A 418 12.30 -9.86 23.08
CA ALA A 418 13.29 -10.38 24.02
C ALA A 418 13.62 -9.38 25.15
N LYS A 419 13.62 -8.08 24.84
CA LYS A 419 13.83 -7.01 25.84
C LYS A 419 12.60 -6.77 26.71
N GLU A 420 11.40 -6.81 26.12
CA GLU A 420 10.13 -6.60 26.85
C GLU A 420 9.77 -7.78 27.78
N LEU A 421 10.08 -9.00 27.35
CA LEU A 421 9.68 -10.25 28.00
C LEU A 421 10.87 -11.21 28.14
N PRO A 422 11.95 -10.80 28.86
CA PRO A 422 13.19 -11.57 28.93
C PRO A 422 13.03 -12.93 29.63
N GLN A 423 12.04 -13.05 30.53
CA GLN A 423 11.76 -14.28 31.26
C GLN A 423 10.90 -15.30 30.51
N LEU A 424 10.33 -14.93 29.35
CA LEU A 424 9.47 -15.80 28.60
C LEU A 424 10.20 -16.38 27.37
N ASP A 425 9.89 -17.64 27.06
CA ASP A 425 10.34 -18.23 25.82
C ASP A 425 9.59 -17.63 24.60
N LEU A 426 10.12 -17.91 23.43
CA LEU A 426 9.64 -17.38 22.16
C LEU A 426 8.15 -17.69 21.92
N THR A 427 7.68 -18.87 22.31
CA THR A 427 6.29 -19.31 22.05
C THR A 427 5.29 -18.64 22.97
N LEU A 428 5.65 -18.39 24.23
CA LEU A 428 4.81 -17.69 25.19
C LEU A 428 4.69 -16.20 24.90
N ARG A 429 5.73 -15.57 24.30
CA ARG A 429 5.66 -14.17 23.86
C ARG A 429 4.58 -13.94 22.80
N SER A 430 4.35 -14.93 21.94
CA SER A 430 3.25 -14.89 20.94
C SER A 430 1.89 -14.80 21.62
N ALA A 431 1.63 -15.64 22.63
CA ALA A 431 0.37 -15.63 23.37
C ALA A 431 0.14 -14.28 24.11
N VAL A 432 1.22 -13.68 24.66
CA VAL A 432 1.15 -12.33 25.25
C VAL A 432 0.75 -11.30 24.18
N SER A 433 1.36 -11.36 23.01
CA SER A 433 1.03 -10.44 21.90
C SER A 433 -0.44 -10.59 21.47
N ILE A 434 -0.94 -11.82 21.36
CA ILE A 434 -2.34 -12.09 21.00
C ILE A 434 -3.30 -11.49 22.04
N ALA A 435 -2.97 -11.58 23.34
CA ALA A 435 -3.78 -10.96 24.40
C ALA A 435 -3.78 -9.43 24.28
N ARG A 436 -2.60 -8.82 24.14
CA ARG A 436 -2.43 -7.36 24.03
C ARG A 436 -3.05 -6.77 22.78
N ARG A 437 -3.14 -7.52 21.67
CA ARG A 437 -3.81 -7.07 20.43
C ARG A 437 -5.29 -6.81 20.63
N LEU A 438 -5.95 -7.54 21.53
CA LEU A 438 -7.34 -7.28 21.87
C LEU A 438 -7.46 -6.01 22.72
N GLN A 439 -6.50 -5.78 23.63
CA GLN A 439 -6.51 -4.59 24.49
C GLN A 439 -6.24 -3.30 23.71
N ASP A 440 -5.22 -3.28 22.87
CA ASP A 440 -4.93 -2.17 21.95
C ASP A 440 -4.20 -2.69 20.70
N PRO A 441 -4.93 -2.91 19.58
CA PRO A 441 -4.35 -3.39 18.34
C PRO A 441 -3.22 -2.50 17.81
N LEU A 442 -3.41 -1.18 17.84
CA LEU A 442 -2.43 -0.23 17.33
C LEU A 442 -1.13 -0.28 18.14
N ALA A 443 -1.22 -0.20 19.46
CA ALA A 443 -0.06 -0.19 20.34
C ALA A 443 0.77 -1.49 20.24
N GLU A 444 0.14 -2.61 19.92
CA GLU A 444 0.85 -3.88 19.77
C GLU A 444 1.38 -4.10 18.36
N LEU A 445 0.56 -3.82 17.32
CA LEU A 445 0.95 -4.06 15.92
C LEU A 445 2.06 -3.14 15.42
N VAL A 446 2.21 -1.93 15.98
CA VAL A 446 3.34 -1.04 15.63
C VAL A 446 4.71 -1.60 16.00
N LYS A 447 4.77 -2.63 16.85
CA LYS A 447 6.00 -3.34 17.24
C LYS A 447 6.50 -4.30 16.16
N ILE A 448 5.67 -4.56 15.14
CA ILE A 448 5.92 -5.51 14.06
C ILE A 448 6.25 -4.71 12.80
N GLU A 449 7.19 -5.21 12.01
CA GLU A 449 7.44 -4.66 10.69
C GLU A 449 6.17 -4.82 9.83
N PRO A 450 5.60 -3.73 9.27
CA PRO A 450 4.28 -3.77 8.64
C PRO A 450 4.14 -4.81 7.53
N LYS A 451 5.21 -5.02 6.75
CA LYS A 451 5.22 -6.05 5.68
C LYS A 451 5.19 -7.50 6.20
N ALA A 452 5.44 -7.73 7.51
CA ALA A 452 5.27 -9.04 8.13
C ALA A 452 3.82 -9.30 8.56
N ILE A 453 2.95 -8.29 8.50
CA ILE A 453 1.52 -8.43 8.72
C ILE A 453 0.90 -8.84 7.37
N GLY A 454 0.25 -10.02 7.32
CA GLY A 454 -0.41 -10.51 6.10
C GLY A 454 -1.69 -9.71 5.85
N VAL A 455 -1.65 -8.79 4.90
CA VAL A 455 -2.77 -7.89 4.57
C VAL A 455 -3.25 -8.03 3.12
N GLY A 456 -2.61 -8.91 2.33
CA GLY A 456 -3.03 -9.12 0.95
C GLY A 456 -2.39 -10.29 0.25
N GLN A 457 -3.08 -10.78 -0.78
CA GLN A 457 -2.59 -11.79 -1.68
C GLN A 457 -1.46 -11.21 -2.54
N TYR A 458 -0.48 -12.01 -2.94
CA TYR A 458 0.70 -11.58 -3.73
C TYR A 458 1.65 -10.59 -3.02
N GLN A 459 1.49 -10.32 -1.73
CA GLN A 459 2.33 -9.39 -0.97
C GLN A 459 3.84 -9.68 -1.12
N HIS A 460 4.23 -10.95 -1.21
CA HIS A 460 5.62 -11.38 -1.38
C HIS A 460 6.18 -11.18 -2.80
N ASP A 461 5.31 -10.95 -3.80
CA ASP A 461 5.73 -10.70 -5.18
C ASP A 461 5.92 -9.20 -5.47
N MET A 462 5.50 -8.34 -4.55
CA MET A 462 5.65 -6.90 -4.67
C MET A 462 7.12 -6.45 -4.54
N PRO A 463 7.50 -5.29 -5.09
CA PRO A 463 8.77 -4.64 -4.80
C PRO A 463 8.86 -4.33 -3.28
N GLN A 464 9.68 -5.09 -2.54
CA GLN A 464 9.68 -5.10 -1.07
C GLN A 464 10.04 -3.76 -0.43
N LYS A 465 10.87 -2.95 -1.08
CA LYS A 465 11.20 -1.60 -0.62
C LYS A 465 9.97 -0.70 -0.70
N ARG A 466 9.32 -0.66 -1.86
CA ARG A 466 8.14 0.16 -2.11
C ARG A 466 6.96 -0.24 -1.22
N LEU A 467 6.73 -1.56 -1.07
CA LEU A 467 5.75 -2.09 -0.13
C LEU A 467 6.01 -1.62 1.30
N GLY A 468 7.28 -1.69 1.75
CA GLY A 468 7.67 -1.22 3.08
C GLY A 468 7.34 0.26 3.26
N GLU A 469 7.73 1.13 2.34
CA GLU A 469 7.47 2.57 2.37
C GLU A 469 5.97 2.88 2.43
N THR A 470 5.16 2.20 1.60
CA THR A 470 3.71 2.37 1.58
C THR A 470 3.06 1.98 2.92
N LEU A 471 3.38 0.79 3.43
CA LEU A 471 2.79 0.30 4.68
C LEU A 471 3.29 1.07 5.91
N ASP A 472 4.55 1.48 5.95
CA ASP A 472 5.10 2.35 7.01
C ASP A 472 4.35 3.69 7.05
N GLY A 473 4.05 4.26 5.88
CA GLY A 473 3.23 5.47 5.78
C GLY A 473 1.82 5.31 6.34
N VAL A 474 1.20 4.15 6.14
CA VAL A 474 -0.12 3.83 6.74
C VAL A 474 -0.04 3.75 8.26
N VAL A 475 0.98 3.07 8.80
CA VAL A 475 1.20 2.98 10.26
C VAL A 475 1.41 4.37 10.85
N GLU A 476 2.25 5.19 10.23
CA GLU A 476 2.50 6.57 10.64
C GLU A 476 1.20 7.40 10.65
N GLY A 477 0.41 7.33 9.58
CA GLY A 477 -0.89 7.99 9.49
C GLY A 477 -1.86 7.57 10.60
N CYS A 478 -1.96 6.26 10.89
CA CYS A 478 -2.80 5.73 11.96
C CYS A 478 -2.36 6.24 13.34
N VAL A 479 -1.06 6.13 13.66
CA VAL A 479 -0.53 6.56 14.96
C VAL A 479 -0.73 8.06 15.17
N ASN A 480 -0.43 8.88 14.17
CA ASN A 480 -0.61 10.33 14.28
C ASN A 480 -2.10 10.75 14.30
N SER A 481 -3.01 9.98 13.71
CA SER A 481 -4.44 10.26 13.80
C SER A 481 -5.01 9.97 15.20
N VAL A 482 -4.52 8.92 15.86
CA VAL A 482 -4.90 8.55 17.25
C VAL A 482 -4.18 9.43 18.26
N GLY A 483 -2.90 9.72 18.01
CA GLY A 483 -1.98 10.33 18.97
C GLY A 483 -1.43 9.32 19.98
N ALA A 484 -0.46 9.74 20.79
CA ALA A 484 0.16 8.90 21.79
C ALA A 484 0.23 9.60 23.16
N ASP A 485 -0.09 8.87 24.21
CA ASP A 485 0.13 9.33 25.57
C ASP A 485 1.64 9.29 25.89
N LEU A 486 2.19 10.45 26.23
CA LEU A 486 3.62 10.64 26.48
C LEU A 486 4.14 9.80 27.68
N ASN A 487 3.27 9.54 28.65
CA ASN A 487 3.61 8.82 29.87
C ASN A 487 3.54 7.30 29.74
N THR A 488 2.74 6.78 28.81
CA THR A 488 2.51 5.34 28.67
C THR A 488 3.05 4.75 27.35
N ALA A 489 3.21 5.57 26.32
CA ALA A 489 3.64 5.10 25.00
C ALA A 489 5.00 4.39 25.01
N SER A 490 5.08 3.25 24.30
CA SER A 490 6.33 2.52 24.09
C SER A 490 7.27 3.27 23.12
N PRO A 491 8.59 3.01 23.15
CA PRO A 491 9.51 3.57 22.15
C PRO A 491 9.10 3.23 20.71
N ALA A 492 8.51 2.04 20.48
CA ALA A 492 8.03 1.61 19.17
C ALA A 492 6.85 2.46 18.68
N LEU A 493 5.89 2.78 19.58
CA LEU A 493 4.78 3.67 19.24
C LEU A 493 5.26 5.10 19.01
N LEU A 494 6.13 5.63 19.89
CA LEU A 494 6.72 6.97 19.77
C LEU A 494 7.49 7.13 18.44
N SER A 495 8.17 6.08 17.96
CA SER A 495 8.94 6.15 16.70
C SER A 495 8.08 6.34 15.44
N ARG A 496 6.77 6.18 15.56
CA ARG A 496 5.77 6.43 14.50
C ARG A 496 5.14 7.83 14.60
N ILE A 497 5.47 8.58 15.64
CA ILE A 497 5.04 9.98 15.78
C ILE A 497 5.89 10.86 14.87
N SER A 498 5.21 11.75 14.17
CA SER A 498 5.80 12.76 13.30
C SER A 498 6.99 13.47 13.95
N GLY A 499 8.12 13.57 13.26
CA GLY A 499 9.31 14.30 13.71
C GLY A 499 10.14 13.61 14.78
N LEU A 500 9.79 12.42 15.28
CA LEU A 500 10.57 11.66 16.25
C LEU A 500 11.41 10.57 15.56
N ASN A 501 12.66 10.45 15.99
CA ASN A 501 13.53 9.35 15.61
C ASN A 501 13.78 8.41 16.80
N SER A 502 14.32 7.22 16.54
CA SER A 502 14.52 6.18 17.57
C SER A 502 15.36 6.64 18.77
N THR A 503 16.35 7.51 18.55
CA THR A 503 17.19 8.06 19.65
C THR A 503 16.36 8.95 20.56
N VAL A 504 15.57 9.86 19.98
CA VAL A 504 14.70 10.76 20.76
C VAL A 504 13.62 9.97 21.49
N CYS A 505 13.03 8.95 20.87
CA CYS A 505 12.03 8.10 21.52
C CYS A 505 12.58 7.38 22.77
N ASN A 506 13.79 6.84 22.67
CA ASN A 506 14.45 6.24 23.83
C ASN A 506 14.77 7.28 24.91
N ASN A 507 15.18 8.49 24.51
CA ASN A 507 15.44 9.59 25.47
C ASN A 507 14.16 10.07 26.17
N ILE A 508 13.01 10.08 25.48
CA ILE A 508 11.71 10.39 26.10
C ILE A 508 11.39 9.37 27.21
N VAL A 509 11.56 8.08 26.90
CA VAL A 509 11.31 7.01 27.89
C VAL A 509 12.29 7.10 29.05
N ALA A 510 13.59 7.25 28.79
CA ALA A 510 14.59 7.43 29.84
C ALA A 510 14.29 8.66 30.72
N TYR A 511 13.92 9.78 30.10
CA TYR A 511 13.58 11.00 30.83
C TYR A 511 12.44 10.78 31.84
N ARG A 512 11.34 10.10 31.42
CA ARG A 512 10.22 9.84 32.35
C ARG A 512 10.55 8.81 33.42
N GLU A 513 11.45 7.86 33.15
CA GLU A 513 11.94 6.89 34.15
C GLU A 513 12.82 7.58 35.21
N GLU A 514 13.63 8.56 34.81
CA GLU A 514 14.54 9.27 35.69
C GLU A 514 13.87 10.43 36.44
N ASN A 515 12.96 11.17 35.79
CA ASN A 515 12.39 12.42 36.34
C ASN A 515 10.91 12.29 36.74
N GLY A 516 10.30 11.11 36.55
CA GLY A 516 8.88 10.90 36.74
C GLY A 516 8.04 11.25 35.50
N ALA A 517 6.73 11.09 35.62
CA ALA A 517 5.79 11.35 34.53
C ALA A 517 5.84 12.82 34.07
N PHE A 518 5.71 13.04 32.77
CA PHE A 518 5.55 14.37 32.21
C PHE A 518 4.26 15.01 32.73
N THR A 519 4.37 16.25 33.17
CA THR A 519 3.25 17.05 33.70
C THR A 519 2.74 18.07 32.67
N SER A 520 3.46 18.26 31.57
CA SER A 520 3.09 19.14 30.46
C SER A 520 3.82 18.78 29.16
N ARG A 521 3.23 19.11 28.00
CA ARG A 521 3.92 19.01 26.69
C ARG A 521 5.19 19.84 26.62
N ALA A 522 5.25 20.97 27.34
CA ALA A 522 6.41 21.85 27.31
C ALA A 522 7.68 21.18 27.87
N GLU A 523 7.54 20.17 28.73
CA GLU A 523 8.67 19.42 29.28
C GLU A 523 9.41 18.58 28.23
N LEU A 524 8.80 18.28 27.10
CA LEU A 524 9.48 17.66 25.96
C LEU A 524 10.73 18.44 25.53
N LYS A 525 10.75 19.76 25.68
CA LYS A 525 11.91 20.61 25.36
C LYS A 525 13.12 20.32 26.24
N LYS A 526 12.95 19.63 27.36
CA LYS A 526 14.02 19.19 28.26
C LYS A 526 14.63 17.85 27.85
N VAL A 527 13.98 17.12 26.95
CA VAL A 527 14.44 15.80 26.49
C VAL A 527 15.70 15.96 25.61
N PRO A 528 16.80 15.24 25.91
CA PRO A 528 18.02 15.31 25.14
C PRO A 528 17.80 14.99 23.66
N LYS A 529 18.45 15.77 22.78
CA LYS A 529 18.37 15.64 21.29
C LYS A 529 17.00 15.93 20.66
N LEU A 530 16.00 16.36 21.43
CA LEU A 530 14.74 16.84 20.88
C LEU A 530 14.87 18.33 20.59
N GLY A 531 15.18 18.67 19.33
CA GLY A 531 15.35 20.06 18.87
C GLY A 531 14.02 20.78 18.62
N PRO A 532 14.05 22.11 18.41
CA PRO A 532 12.85 22.92 18.18
C PRO A 532 11.97 22.42 17.03
N LYS A 533 12.57 22.02 15.92
CA LYS A 533 11.85 21.50 14.76
C LYS A 533 11.15 20.15 15.06
N ALA A 534 11.85 19.26 15.76
CA ALA A 534 11.25 17.98 16.18
C ALA A 534 10.10 18.21 17.17
N PHE A 535 10.23 19.18 18.09
CA PHE A 535 9.15 19.59 18.98
C PHE A 535 7.95 20.12 18.22
N GLU A 536 8.14 21.00 17.25
CA GLU A 536 7.07 21.51 16.38
C GLU A 536 6.35 20.36 15.68
N GLN A 537 7.09 19.41 15.10
CA GLN A 537 6.51 18.31 14.35
C GLN A 537 5.73 17.30 15.23
N CYS A 538 6.17 17.06 16.48
CA CYS A 538 5.61 15.98 17.30
C CYS A 538 4.60 16.46 18.36
N ALA A 539 4.70 17.69 18.85
CA ALA A 539 4.00 18.12 20.05
C ALA A 539 2.47 17.99 19.97
N GLY A 540 1.88 18.24 18.81
CA GLY A 540 0.44 18.13 18.64
C GLY A 540 -0.09 16.68 18.67
N PHE A 541 0.76 15.70 18.39
CA PHE A 541 0.41 14.28 18.37
C PHE A 541 0.66 13.57 19.71
N LEU A 542 1.36 14.24 20.64
CA LEU A 542 1.65 13.71 21.97
C LEU A 542 0.69 14.31 23.01
N ARG A 543 0.13 13.49 23.86
CA ARG A 543 -0.86 13.87 24.87
C ARG A 543 -0.31 13.65 26.28
N VAL A 544 -0.72 14.51 27.21
CA VAL A 544 -0.40 14.41 28.63
C VAL A 544 -1.73 14.55 29.40
N PRO A 545 -2.42 13.43 29.67
CA PRO A 545 -3.74 13.45 30.35
C PRO A 545 -3.69 14.10 31.72
N GLU A 546 -2.59 13.94 32.47
CA GLU A 546 -2.41 14.46 33.81
C GLU A 546 -1.96 15.92 33.86
N SER A 547 -1.85 16.59 32.70
CA SER A 547 -1.44 18.00 32.65
C SER A 547 -2.45 18.93 33.31
N LYS A 548 -1.94 19.93 34.00
CA LYS A 548 -2.76 21.04 34.52
C LYS A 548 -3.35 21.92 33.42
N ASN A 549 -2.79 21.86 32.22
CA ASN A 549 -3.32 22.53 31.04
C ASN A 549 -4.15 21.55 30.22
N PRO A 550 -5.47 21.67 30.18
CA PRO A 550 -6.34 20.74 29.44
C PRO A 550 -5.99 20.60 27.95
N LEU A 551 -5.40 21.65 27.36
CA LEU A 551 -4.97 21.63 25.95
C LEU A 551 -3.88 20.57 25.68
N ASP A 552 -3.10 20.19 26.70
CA ASP A 552 -2.06 19.17 26.55
C ASP A 552 -2.65 17.75 26.37
N ASN A 553 -3.94 17.57 26.71
CA ASN A 553 -4.68 16.32 26.47
C ASN A 553 -5.56 16.37 25.21
N THR A 554 -5.27 17.28 24.28
CA THR A 554 -6.01 17.43 23.03
C THR A 554 -5.09 17.31 21.82
N GLY A 555 -5.63 17.21 20.59
CA GLY A 555 -4.86 17.32 19.35
C GLY A 555 -4.56 18.77 18.95
N VAL A 556 -4.90 19.77 19.77
CA VAL A 556 -4.56 21.17 19.48
C VAL A 556 -3.07 21.37 19.55
N HIS A 557 -2.48 21.94 18.49
CA HIS A 557 -1.05 22.22 18.44
C HIS A 557 -0.66 23.35 19.41
N PRO A 558 0.51 23.29 20.07
CA PRO A 558 0.95 24.36 21.00
C PRO A 558 0.97 25.75 20.39
N GLU A 559 1.23 25.90 19.08
CA GLU A 559 1.15 27.19 18.36
C GLU A 559 -0.25 27.82 18.45
N SER A 560 -1.29 26.99 18.48
CA SER A 560 -2.70 27.42 18.51
C SER A 560 -3.25 27.59 19.94
N TYR A 561 -2.44 27.37 20.98
CA TYR A 561 -2.92 27.48 22.38
C TYR A 561 -3.43 28.87 22.72
N LYS A 562 -2.79 29.92 22.18
CA LYS A 562 -3.23 31.28 22.39
C LYS A 562 -4.62 31.50 21.80
N SER A 563 -4.81 31.12 20.55
CA SER A 563 -6.11 31.24 19.85
C SER A 563 -7.20 30.38 20.52
N ALA A 564 -6.86 29.17 20.98
CA ALA A 564 -7.78 28.30 21.72
C ALA A 564 -8.25 28.93 23.04
N LYS A 565 -7.34 29.55 23.82
CA LYS A 565 -7.68 30.25 25.05
C LYS A 565 -8.52 31.52 24.79
N GLU A 566 -8.17 32.30 23.76
CA GLU A 566 -8.94 33.47 23.34
C GLU A 566 -10.35 33.06 22.87
N LEU A 567 -10.47 31.94 22.14
CA LEU A 567 -11.76 31.38 21.75
C LEU A 567 -12.65 31.07 22.98
N LEU A 568 -12.08 30.36 23.97
CA LEU A 568 -12.82 30.02 25.19
C LEU A 568 -13.24 31.27 25.97
N ALA A 569 -12.40 32.28 26.04
CA ALA A 569 -12.72 33.57 26.66
C ALA A 569 -13.84 34.31 25.90
N LEU A 570 -13.78 34.33 24.56
CA LEU A 570 -14.83 34.92 23.71
C LEU A 570 -16.18 34.20 23.86
N LEU A 571 -16.18 32.93 24.19
CA LEU A 571 -17.36 32.11 24.39
C LEU A 571 -17.87 32.09 25.85
N ASP A 572 -17.33 32.99 26.69
CA ASP A 572 -17.72 33.19 28.09
C ASP A 572 -17.58 31.94 28.97
N TYR A 573 -16.49 31.12 28.72
CA TYR A 573 -16.13 30.04 29.63
C TYR A 573 -15.38 30.58 30.85
N SER A 574 -15.78 30.16 32.02
CA SER A 574 -15.09 30.50 33.28
C SER A 574 -13.72 29.79 33.41
N ASP A 575 -12.79 30.38 34.15
CA ASP A 575 -11.51 29.78 34.47
C ASP A 575 -11.63 28.38 35.10
N LYS A 576 -12.74 28.13 35.83
CA LYS A 576 -13.01 26.83 36.44
C LYS A 576 -13.36 25.79 35.36
N GLU A 577 -14.25 26.10 34.43
CA GLU A 577 -14.62 25.22 33.33
C GLU A 577 -13.42 24.94 32.44
N ILE A 578 -12.59 25.96 32.17
CA ILE A 578 -11.34 25.80 31.41
C ILE A 578 -10.37 24.85 32.10
N LYS A 579 -10.20 24.98 33.42
CA LYS A 579 -9.31 24.08 34.20
C LYS A 579 -9.84 22.65 34.30
N GLU A 580 -11.15 22.49 34.34
CA GLU A 580 -11.79 21.16 34.38
C GLU A 580 -11.88 20.49 32.98
N GLY A 581 -11.58 21.21 31.90
CA GLY A 581 -11.65 20.69 30.52
C GLY A 581 -13.08 20.32 30.09
N LYS A 582 -14.09 20.95 30.67
CA LYS A 582 -15.51 20.66 30.41
C LYS A 582 -16.11 21.65 29.40
N PHE A 583 -16.13 21.26 28.14
CA PHE A 583 -16.60 22.10 27.03
C PHE A 583 -17.81 21.50 26.29
N THR A 584 -18.77 20.92 27.01
CA THR A 584 -19.89 20.13 26.46
C THR A 584 -20.81 20.94 25.54
N ASP A 585 -20.84 22.27 25.65
CA ASP A 585 -21.72 23.15 24.90
C ASP A 585 -20.96 24.01 23.85
N LEU A 586 -19.69 23.69 23.62
CA LEU A 586 -18.80 24.50 22.79
C LEU A 586 -19.33 24.72 21.36
N THR A 587 -19.78 23.64 20.72
CA THR A 587 -20.25 23.67 19.33
C THR A 587 -21.47 24.63 19.19
N ASN A 588 -22.40 24.59 20.16
CA ASN A 588 -23.58 25.46 20.14
C ASN A 588 -23.20 26.93 20.37
N ARG A 589 -22.30 27.22 21.29
CA ARG A 589 -21.80 28.58 21.56
C ARG A 589 -21.05 29.16 20.34
N VAL A 590 -20.24 28.33 19.66
CA VAL A 590 -19.57 28.71 18.41
C VAL A 590 -20.59 29.03 17.31
N ALA A 591 -21.60 28.17 17.14
CA ALA A 591 -22.66 28.38 16.16
C ALA A 591 -23.46 29.69 16.43
N ALA A 592 -23.75 29.96 17.70
CA ALA A 592 -24.48 31.18 18.12
C ALA A 592 -23.70 32.48 17.85
N LYS A 593 -22.38 32.49 18.02
CA LYS A 593 -21.53 33.67 17.74
C LYS A 593 -21.09 33.76 16.27
N GLY A 594 -21.21 32.67 15.50
CA GLY A 594 -20.87 32.62 14.08
C GLY A 594 -19.40 32.25 13.84
N THR A 595 -19.18 31.09 13.22
CA THR A 595 -17.85 30.51 12.99
C THR A 595 -16.91 31.46 12.22
N LYS A 596 -17.42 32.12 11.18
CA LYS A 596 -16.63 33.06 10.37
C LYS A 596 -16.19 34.29 11.18
N SER A 597 -17.09 34.88 11.96
CA SER A 597 -16.78 36.03 12.81
C SER A 597 -15.73 35.71 13.87
N LEU A 598 -15.79 34.50 14.44
CA LEU A 598 -14.78 34.03 15.40
C LEU A 598 -13.45 33.82 14.75
N ALA A 599 -13.38 33.18 13.55
CA ALA A 599 -12.16 32.98 12.80
C ALA A 599 -11.47 34.30 12.47
N ASP A 600 -12.22 35.29 11.98
CA ASP A 600 -11.72 36.64 11.66
C ASP A 600 -11.19 37.35 12.91
N THR A 601 -11.89 37.24 14.03
CA THR A 601 -11.49 37.86 15.33
C THR A 601 -10.21 37.25 15.85
N LEU A 602 -10.08 35.92 15.78
CA LEU A 602 -8.90 35.15 16.23
C LEU A 602 -7.74 35.18 15.23
N LYS A 603 -7.96 35.71 14.03
CA LYS A 603 -6.99 35.74 12.92
C LYS A 603 -6.46 34.36 12.56
N ILE A 604 -7.34 33.36 12.55
CA ILE A 604 -7.06 31.97 12.15
C ILE A 604 -8.01 31.57 11.01
N GLY A 605 -7.63 30.59 10.22
CA GLY A 605 -8.51 30.07 9.18
C GLY A 605 -9.65 29.23 9.75
N LEU A 606 -10.72 29.06 8.95
CA LEU A 606 -11.86 28.23 9.30
C LEU A 606 -11.46 26.77 9.61
N PRO A 607 -10.58 26.10 8.83
CA PRO A 607 -10.16 24.75 9.14
C PRO A 607 -9.47 24.62 10.50
N THR A 608 -8.64 25.59 10.88
CA THR A 608 -7.96 25.63 12.18
C THR A 608 -8.96 25.83 13.32
N LEU A 609 -9.93 26.73 13.14
CA LEU A 609 -11.00 26.93 14.14
C LEU A 609 -11.82 25.67 14.34
N ASP A 610 -12.26 25.02 13.25
CA ASP A 610 -13.03 23.78 13.31
C ASP A 610 -12.27 22.66 14.03
N ASP A 611 -10.96 22.55 13.78
CA ASP A 611 -10.11 21.57 14.47
C ASP A 611 -10.01 21.87 15.97
N ILE A 612 -9.78 23.13 16.35
CA ILE A 612 -9.77 23.54 17.76
C ILE A 612 -11.08 23.20 18.45
N VAL A 613 -12.21 23.52 17.82
CA VAL A 613 -13.55 23.23 18.36
C VAL A 613 -13.77 21.74 18.53
N LYS A 614 -13.44 20.93 17.53
CA LYS A 614 -13.56 19.46 17.59
C LYS A 614 -12.73 18.85 18.72
N GLU A 615 -11.47 19.27 18.83
CA GLU A 615 -10.54 18.76 19.84
C GLU A 615 -10.95 19.20 21.27
N LEU A 616 -11.44 20.42 21.43
CA LEU A 616 -11.92 20.91 22.74
C LEU A 616 -13.26 20.28 23.14
N SER A 617 -14.14 19.98 22.18
CA SER A 617 -15.43 19.34 22.47
C SER A 617 -15.29 17.93 23.05
N LYS A 618 -14.21 17.24 22.75
CA LYS A 618 -13.91 15.88 23.24
C LYS A 618 -12.41 15.76 23.58
N PRO A 619 -11.95 16.32 24.71
CA PRO A 619 -10.55 16.19 25.13
C PRO A 619 -10.14 14.73 25.30
N GLY A 620 -8.94 14.38 24.84
CA GLY A 620 -8.46 13.00 24.91
C GLY A 620 -9.16 12.02 23.95
N ARG A 621 -9.91 12.52 22.98
CA ARG A 621 -10.64 11.70 21.99
C ARG A 621 -9.70 10.72 21.29
N ASP A 622 -10.09 9.46 21.32
CA ASP A 622 -9.55 8.41 20.47
C ASP A 622 -10.55 8.21 19.31
N PRO A 623 -10.17 8.44 18.05
CA PRO A 623 -11.11 8.28 16.92
C PRO A 623 -11.65 6.84 16.80
N ARG A 624 -10.99 5.85 17.39
CA ARG A 624 -11.44 4.45 17.43
C ARG A 624 -12.63 4.22 18.37
N ASP A 625 -12.84 5.09 19.36
CA ASP A 625 -13.97 4.98 20.31
C ASP A 625 -15.33 5.26 19.63
N GLU A 626 -15.34 5.85 18.42
CA GLU A 626 -16.55 6.10 17.63
C GLU A 626 -16.94 4.93 16.73
N LEU A 627 -16.07 3.93 16.61
CA LEU A 627 -16.35 2.72 15.84
C LEU A 627 -17.19 1.74 16.67
N PRO A 628 -17.94 0.82 16.03
CA PRO A 628 -18.66 -0.22 16.73
C PRO A 628 -17.74 -1.04 17.63
N ALA A 629 -18.16 -1.30 18.87
CA ALA A 629 -17.40 -2.14 19.78
C ALA A 629 -17.21 -3.56 19.20
N PRO A 630 -16.06 -4.22 19.46
CA PRO A 630 -15.81 -5.56 19.00
C PRO A 630 -16.91 -6.54 19.49
N MET A 631 -17.34 -7.45 18.62
CA MET A 631 -18.31 -8.48 18.99
C MET A 631 -17.65 -9.54 19.87
N LEU A 632 -17.94 -9.50 21.15
CA LEU A 632 -17.55 -10.53 22.11
C LEU A 632 -18.58 -11.66 22.08
N ARG A 633 -18.12 -12.91 22.08
CA ARG A 633 -18.95 -14.12 21.96
C ARG A 633 -18.95 -14.91 23.26
N SER A 634 -20.07 -15.59 23.51
CA SER A 634 -20.22 -16.55 24.63
C SER A 634 -20.51 -17.98 24.16
N ASP A 635 -20.89 -18.16 22.88
CA ASP A 635 -21.29 -19.43 22.30
C ASP A 635 -20.90 -19.53 20.82
N ILE A 636 -20.96 -20.73 20.26
CA ILE A 636 -20.69 -21.00 18.84
C ILE A 636 -21.99 -21.55 18.23
N LEU A 637 -22.36 -21.02 17.05
CA LEU A 637 -23.42 -21.61 16.22
C LEU A 637 -22.80 -22.70 15.34
N ASP A 638 -23.52 -23.86 15.22
CA ASP A 638 -23.14 -24.91 14.27
C ASP A 638 -23.66 -24.53 12.87
N ILE A 639 -22.91 -24.87 11.82
CA ILE A 639 -23.32 -24.68 10.42
C ILE A 639 -24.65 -25.41 10.12
N LYS A 640 -24.95 -26.51 10.84
CA LYS A 640 -26.18 -27.26 10.72
C LYS A 640 -27.42 -26.55 11.28
N ASP A 641 -27.19 -25.56 12.16
CA ASP A 641 -28.26 -24.75 12.75
C ASP A 641 -28.67 -23.59 11.84
N LEU A 642 -27.86 -23.32 10.81
CA LEU A 642 -28.12 -22.27 9.87
C LEU A 642 -29.22 -22.64 8.88
N LYS A 643 -30.19 -21.74 8.71
CA LYS A 643 -31.29 -21.89 7.75
C LYS A 643 -31.29 -20.72 6.78
N PRO A 644 -31.68 -20.95 5.51
CA PRO A 644 -31.97 -19.83 4.62
C PRO A 644 -32.93 -18.82 5.26
N ASP A 645 -32.78 -17.56 4.91
CA ASP A 645 -33.51 -16.40 5.44
C ASP A 645 -33.22 -16.04 6.92
N MET A 646 -32.33 -16.74 7.64
CA MET A 646 -31.88 -16.28 8.95
C MET A 646 -31.06 -14.97 8.78
N VAL A 647 -31.38 -13.99 9.63
CA VAL A 647 -30.63 -12.73 9.73
C VAL A 647 -29.70 -12.82 10.93
N LEU A 648 -28.42 -12.59 10.69
CA LEU A 648 -27.37 -12.67 11.70
C LEU A 648 -26.50 -11.42 11.63
N LYS A 649 -25.89 -11.06 12.75
CA LYS A 649 -24.80 -10.09 12.76
C LYS A 649 -23.51 -10.80 12.45
N GLY A 650 -22.74 -10.25 11.53
CA GLY A 650 -21.42 -10.77 11.17
C GLY A 650 -20.36 -9.67 11.16
N THR A 651 -19.11 -10.08 11.31
CA THR A 651 -17.96 -9.19 11.20
C THR A 651 -17.24 -9.44 9.89
N VAL A 652 -17.00 -8.38 9.11
CA VAL A 652 -16.25 -8.46 7.86
C VAL A 652 -14.80 -8.83 8.16
N ARG A 653 -14.37 -10.02 7.70
CA ARG A 653 -12.99 -10.50 7.90
C ARG A 653 -12.05 -10.15 6.75
N ASN A 654 -12.58 -10.19 5.54
CA ASN A 654 -11.78 -9.91 4.35
C ASN A 654 -12.66 -9.28 3.26
N VAL A 655 -12.09 -8.34 2.51
CA VAL A 655 -12.73 -7.69 1.37
C VAL A 655 -11.87 -7.96 0.14
N ILE A 656 -12.47 -8.54 -0.88
CA ILE A 656 -11.84 -8.93 -2.14
C ILE A 656 -12.63 -8.40 -3.33
N ASP A 657 -12.07 -8.44 -4.53
CA ASP A 657 -12.65 -7.82 -5.73
C ASP A 657 -14.09 -8.27 -6.05
N PHE A 658 -14.43 -9.51 -5.75
CA PHE A 658 -15.74 -10.09 -6.07
C PHE A 658 -16.70 -10.18 -4.87
N GLY A 659 -16.31 -9.72 -3.67
CA GLY A 659 -17.18 -9.76 -2.50
C GLY A 659 -16.46 -9.56 -1.17
N ALA A 660 -17.14 -9.92 -0.10
CA ALA A 660 -16.60 -9.86 1.26
C ALA A 660 -16.86 -11.17 2.01
N PHE A 661 -15.85 -11.63 2.75
CA PHE A 661 -15.98 -12.74 3.69
C PHE A 661 -16.40 -12.21 5.06
N ILE A 662 -17.48 -12.74 5.57
CA ILE A 662 -18.11 -12.29 6.82
C ILE A 662 -18.20 -13.45 7.79
N ASP A 663 -17.62 -13.26 8.97
CA ASP A 663 -17.73 -14.16 10.10
C ASP A 663 -19.07 -13.94 10.81
N ILE A 664 -19.95 -14.90 10.70
CA ILE A 664 -21.29 -14.91 11.31
C ILE A 664 -21.38 -15.74 12.59
N GLY A 665 -20.25 -16.17 13.16
CA GLY A 665 -20.23 -16.95 14.38
C GLY A 665 -20.26 -18.48 14.20
N VAL A 666 -20.15 -18.95 12.96
CA VAL A 666 -19.95 -20.35 12.62
C VAL A 666 -18.51 -20.61 12.19
N HIS A 667 -18.13 -21.88 12.03
CA HIS A 667 -16.76 -22.29 11.69
C HIS A 667 -16.27 -21.84 10.31
N GLN A 668 -17.17 -21.37 9.44
CA GLN A 668 -16.87 -20.96 8.08
C GLN A 668 -17.35 -19.54 7.83
N ASP A 669 -16.48 -18.72 7.28
CA ASP A 669 -16.88 -17.38 6.85
C ASP A 669 -17.88 -17.49 5.69
N GLY A 670 -18.97 -16.72 5.77
CA GLY A 670 -19.93 -16.60 4.70
C GLY A 670 -19.45 -15.59 3.66
N LEU A 671 -19.74 -15.85 2.39
CA LEU A 671 -19.42 -14.95 1.28
C LEU A 671 -20.65 -14.09 0.94
N VAL A 672 -20.47 -12.77 1.00
CA VAL A 672 -21.37 -11.79 0.36
C VAL A 672 -20.74 -11.42 -0.97
N HIS A 673 -21.33 -11.86 -2.08
CA HIS A 673 -20.89 -11.47 -3.41
C HIS A 673 -21.12 -9.96 -3.64
N ILE A 674 -20.29 -9.30 -4.46
CA ILE A 674 -20.39 -7.86 -4.73
C ILE A 674 -21.81 -7.40 -5.12
N SER A 675 -22.54 -8.21 -5.87
CA SER A 675 -23.93 -7.94 -6.27
C SER A 675 -24.94 -8.05 -5.12
N GLN A 676 -24.54 -8.56 -3.96
CA GLN A 676 -25.39 -8.80 -2.77
C GLN A 676 -25.06 -7.85 -1.61
N ILE A 677 -24.14 -6.91 -1.80
CA ILE A 677 -23.71 -5.96 -0.77
C ILE A 677 -24.71 -4.82 -0.63
N CYS A 678 -25.09 -4.19 -1.74
CA CYS A 678 -26.07 -3.08 -1.74
C CYS A 678 -26.82 -3.02 -3.07
N ASP A 679 -27.88 -2.17 -3.13
CA ASP A 679 -28.71 -2.00 -4.32
C ASP A 679 -28.08 -1.14 -5.39
N LYS A 680 -27.07 -0.34 -5.02
CA LYS A 680 -26.33 0.49 -5.98
C LYS A 680 -25.19 -0.31 -6.63
N TYR A 681 -24.93 0.00 -7.88
CA TYR A 681 -23.74 -0.57 -8.55
C TYR A 681 -22.48 -0.01 -7.91
N ILE A 682 -21.60 -0.89 -7.44
CA ILE A 682 -20.29 -0.58 -6.90
C ILE A 682 -19.22 -1.27 -7.73
N LYS A 683 -18.10 -0.61 -7.93
CA LYS A 683 -16.97 -1.18 -8.68
C LYS A 683 -16.15 -2.14 -7.83
N HIS A 684 -16.04 -1.85 -6.54
CA HIS A 684 -15.30 -2.67 -5.60
C HIS A 684 -16.02 -2.71 -4.25
N PRO A 685 -16.06 -3.87 -3.56
CA PRO A 685 -16.73 -4.00 -2.27
C PRO A 685 -16.23 -3.05 -1.18
N SER A 686 -14.96 -2.62 -1.23
CA SER A 686 -14.38 -1.66 -0.29
C SER A 686 -15.00 -0.24 -0.34
N GLU A 687 -15.82 0.06 -1.34
CA GLU A 687 -16.60 1.30 -1.38
C GLU A 687 -17.70 1.33 -0.30
N VAL A 688 -18.13 0.16 0.17
CA VAL A 688 -19.25 0.01 1.12
C VAL A 688 -18.82 -0.72 2.39
N LEU A 689 -17.91 -1.69 2.31
CA LEU A 689 -17.51 -2.56 3.40
C LEU A 689 -16.04 -2.39 3.76
N LYS A 690 -15.75 -2.46 5.05
CA LYS A 690 -14.38 -2.44 5.59
C LYS A 690 -14.18 -3.67 6.48
N VAL A 691 -12.95 -4.18 6.51
CA VAL A 691 -12.56 -5.24 7.44
C VAL A 691 -12.79 -4.76 8.88
N GLY A 692 -13.50 -5.56 9.67
CA GLY A 692 -13.88 -5.23 11.03
C GLY A 692 -15.29 -4.59 11.15
N ASP A 693 -15.95 -4.24 10.06
CA ASP A 693 -17.33 -3.75 10.10
C ASP A 693 -18.27 -4.85 10.64
N VAL A 694 -19.16 -4.46 11.52
CA VAL A 694 -20.26 -5.32 11.98
C VAL A 694 -21.49 -5.02 11.15
N VAL A 695 -21.94 -6.01 10.39
CA VAL A 695 -23.04 -5.88 9.43
C VAL A 695 -24.12 -6.90 9.68
N ASP A 696 -25.36 -6.53 9.39
CA ASP A 696 -26.44 -7.50 9.35
C ASP A 696 -26.42 -8.22 8.00
N VAL A 697 -26.47 -9.54 8.05
CA VAL A 697 -26.47 -10.39 6.86
C VAL A 697 -27.59 -11.43 6.93
N LYS A 698 -28.17 -11.74 5.78
CA LYS A 698 -29.16 -12.78 5.64
C LYS A 698 -28.56 -13.96 4.88
N ILE A 699 -28.83 -15.17 5.34
CA ILE A 699 -28.37 -16.41 4.70
C ILE A 699 -29.19 -16.66 3.43
N ILE A 700 -28.51 -16.76 2.29
CA ILE A 700 -29.13 -17.18 1.02
C ILE A 700 -29.17 -18.71 0.94
N SER A 701 -28.00 -19.33 1.15
CA SER A 701 -27.85 -20.79 1.08
C SER A 701 -26.71 -21.28 1.94
N VAL A 702 -26.83 -22.50 2.42
CA VAL A 702 -25.78 -23.21 3.16
C VAL A 702 -25.54 -24.54 2.47
N ASP A 703 -24.28 -24.82 2.16
CA ASP A 703 -23.81 -26.11 1.62
C ASP A 703 -22.83 -26.72 2.64
N PRO A 704 -23.33 -27.59 3.55
CA PRO A 704 -22.49 -28.16 4.58
C PRO A 704 -21.42 -29.12 4.05
N GLU A 705 -21.63 -29.76 2.88
CA GLU A 705 -20.68 -30.71 2.30
C GLU A 705 -19.46 -29.96 1.71
N LYS A 706 -19.69 -28.79 1.15
CA LYS A 706 -18.63 -27.94 0.57
C LYS A 706 -18.15 -26.86 1.53
N ASN A 707 -18.68 -26.81 2.75
CA ASN A 707 -18.41 -25.75 3.72
C ASN A 707 -18.58 -24.35 3.13
N ARG A 708 -19.69 -24.10 2.41
CA ARG A 708 -19.99 -22.82 1.78
C ARG A 708 -21.25 -22.20 2.32
N ILE A 709 -21.18 -20.93 2.67
CA ILE A 709 -22.31 -20.13 3.13
C ILE A 709 -22.38 -18.90 2.23
N SER A 710 -23.53 -18.74 1.55
CA SER A 710 -23.80 -17.56 0.74
C SER A 710 -24.68 -16.60 1.52
N LEU A 711 -24.27 -15.37 1.59
CA LEU A 711 -24.92 -14.30 2.36
C LEU A 711 -25.34 -13.14 1.46
N THR A 712 -26.34 -12.37 1.92
CA THR A 712 -26.73 -11.09 1.34
C THR A 712 -26.90 -10.04 2.41
N MET A 713 -26.57 -8.82 2.07
CA MET A 713 -26.89 -7.61 2.85
C MET A 713 -28.09 -6.87 2.28
N ARG A 714 -28.73 -7.41 1.24
CA ARG A 714 -29.95 -6.88 0.64
C ARG A 714 -31.14 -7.59 1.28
N PHE A 715 -31.93 -6.82 2.05
CA PHE A 715 -33.07 -7.30 2.81
C PHE A 715 -34.39 -7.04 2.08
#